data_ae11d95f5817ae05b31ced8bfe704a92
#
_entry.id   ae11d95f5817ae05b31ced8bfe704a92
#
_cell.length_a   1.000
_cell.length_b   1.000
_cell.length_c   1.000
_cell.angle_alpha   90.00
_cell.angle_beta   90.00
_cell.angle_gamma   90.00
#
_symmetry.space_group_name_H-M   'P 1'
#
loop_
_entity.id
_entity.type
_entity.pdbx_description
1 polymer ?
#
loop_
_entity_poly.entity_id
_entity_poly.type
_entity_poly.pdbx_seq_one_letter_code
_entity_poly.pdbx_strand_id
1 'polypeptide(L)'
;MIAKKYGVNELRKMYLEFFQSKGHLIMKSFSLVPHNDNSLLLINSGMAPLKPYFTGQEIPPCRRVTTCQKCIRTGDIDNVGKTARHGTFFEMLGNFSFGDYFKREAIHWSWEFLTEVVGLEPDRLYPSVYEEDDEAFDIWRDEIGIAPERIYRFGKADNFWEHGSGPCGPCSEIYYDRGEAYGTGPEDVMGGEGDRFMEVWNNVFSQFNNDGHGHYTELKQKNIDTGMGLERLAVVVQDVESIFEVDTIRALLDEAAKLASTRYHEDEKKDVSLRVITDHVRSCTFMISDGIMPSNEGRGYVLRRLLRRAARHGRLLGIEGAFLGKLAETVIASSKDGYPELEEKREMILKVLTEEEAKFNRTIDQGLSILAELEETLSAEKKTELSGEDAFKLYDTYGFPLDLTREILAERGFTVDEAGFQKAMQVQRETARKARKATNYMGEAQTAYQQIDPTLTTEFTGYDKLTDEGKITAMVRILPEESEEDATALTEALAEGDEGTIVTDKTPFYATMGGQQGDIGVIEAGNNRFAVRDTIHLKGGKVGHTGKVLSGMFRIGESVTLAVDAANRDNTAKNHSGTHLLHEALREVLGNHVNQAGSFVSADRLRFDFTHFAALTPGEIKKVEELVNREIKAGHAVETKVMGIEDAKKAGAKALFGEKYGDEVRVVRMGDFSTELCGGTHVKNTENIGAMKIVSETGISAGVRRIEALTGDALTAYYEAAVQELEELAAQLKTNRAELPQRVAQLQNELRESEKENEKLRAELARNAAASAGEDICEVKGVKLLTTALAKIEMNELRNLGDSLLQKTDGGVAVLASADEAQVNLLVMVGKAAEEKGANAGKLIKAIAPLIGGGGGGRPNIAQAGGKNPAGVQAALEKAAEALEEELA
;
A
#
# COMPACT_ATOMS: atom_id res chain seq x y z
N MET A 1 -18.08 45.98 12.63
CA MET A 1 -18.25 44.64 13.27
C MET A 1 -19.38 43.90 12.56
N ILE A 2 -19.08 42.72 12.08
CA ILE A 2 -20.09 41.88 11.41
C ILE A 2 -21.23 41.61 12.38
N ALA A 3 -22.46 41.94 11.97
CA ALA A 3 -23.62 41.91 12.87
C ALA A 3 -24.02 40.48 13.30
N LYS A 4 -23.64 39.46 12.53
CA LYS A 4 -23.92 38.04 12.81
C LYS A 4 -22.73 37.19 12.36
N LYS A 5 -22.22 36.33 13.25
CA LYS A 5 -21.22 35.33 12.92
C LYS A 5 -21.91 34.08 12.39
N TYR A 6 -21.59 33.69 11.16
CA TYR A 6 -22.13 32.48 10.52
C TYR A 6 -21.12 31.34 10.64
N GLY A 7 -21.61 30.11 10.86
CA GLY A 7 -20.80 28.91 10.81
C GLY A 7 -20.46 28.47 9.38
N VAL A 8 -19.44 27.61 9.21
CA VAL A 8 -19.02 27.09 7.89
C VAL A 8 -20.17 26.44 7.13
N ASN A 9 -20.97 25.62 7.80
CA ASN A 9 -22.12 24.95 7.16
C ASN A 9 -23.23 25.93 6.75
N GLU A 10 -23.45 26.99 7.51
CA GLU A 10 -24.36 28.07 7.15
C GLU A 10 -23.84 28.82 5.91
N LEU A 11 -22.59 29.23 5.89
CA LEU A 11 -21.98 29.94 4.76
C LEU A 11 -22.03 29.13 3.47
N ARG A 12 -21.71 27.80 3.53
CA ARG A 12 -21.87 26.91 2.38
C ARG A 12 -23.29 26.94 1.84
N LYS A 13 -24.27 26.78 2.70
CA LYS A 13 -25.69 26.81 2.34
C LYS A 13 -26.12 28.15 1.77
N MET A 14 -25.75 29.24 2.40
CA MET A 14 -26.09 30.61 1.94
C MET A 14 -25.55 30.87 0.54
N TYR A 15 -24.30 30.46 0.25
CA TYR A 15 -23.70 30.61 -1.08
C TYR A 15 -24.47 29.84 -2.15
N LEU A 16 -24.73 28.57 -1.92
CA LEU A 16 -25.43 27.72 -2.89
C LEU A 16 -26.85 28.20 -3.13
N GLU A 17 -27.58 28.59 -2.08
CA GLU A 17 -28.93 29.13 -2.20
C GLU A 17 -28.96 30.50 -2.91
N PHE A 18 -27.98 31.37 -2.67
CA PHE A 18 -27.85 32.65 -3.35
C PHE A 18 -27.66 32.44 -4.86
N PHE A 19 -26.73 31.60 -5.29
CA PHE A 19 -26.52 31.34 -6.71
C PHE A 19 -27.68 30.56 -7.34
N GLN A 20 -28.37 29.70 -6.59
CA GLN A 20 -29.59 29.08 -7.05
C GLN A 20 -30.65 30.14 -7.36
N SER A 21 -30.79 31.20 -6.53
CA SER A 21 -31.69 32.32 -6.77
C SER A 21 -31.33 33.13 -8.04
N LYS A 22 -30.03 33.09 -8.46
CA LYS A 22 -29.56 33.68 -9.73
C LYS A 22 -29.69 32.71 -10.92
N GLY A 23 -30.40 31.58 -10.77
CA GLY A 23 -30.66 30.61 -11.82
C GLY A 23 -29.57 29.56 -12.03
N HIS A 24 -28.65 29.36 -11.08
CA HIS A 24 -27.67 28.31 -11.15
C HIS A 24 -28.22 26.96 -10.68
N LEU A 25 -27.77 25.89 -11.35
CA LEU A 25 -27.97 24.51 -10.90
C LEU A 25 -26.98 24.20 -9.81
N ILE A 26 -27.45 23.82 -8.63
CA ILE A 26 -26.56 23.30 -7.58
C ILE A 26 -26.12 21.91 -7.97
N MET A 27 -24.82 21.71 -8.15
CA MET A 27 -24.21 20.40 -8.35
C MET A 27 -23.50 19.94 -7.08
N LYS A 28 -23.56 18.63 -6.82
CA LYS A 28 -22.80 18.03 -5.72
C LYS A 28 -21.28 18.15 -5.99
N SER A 29 -20.50 18.17 -4.93
CA SER A 29 -19.06 18.08 -5.03
C SER A 29 -18.65 16.82 -5.79
N PHE A 30 -17.74 16.97 -6.73
CA PHE A 30 -17.10 15.83 -7.40
C PHE A 30 -16.13 15.13 -6.46
N SER A 31 -15.76 13.89 -6.82
CA SER A 31 -14.70 13.15 -6.13
C SER A 31 -13.37 13.90 -6.24
N LEU A 32 -12.53 13.76 -5.20
CA LEU A 32 -11.13 14.22 -5.23
C LEU A 32 -10.29 13.48 -6.27
N VAL A 33 -10.77 12.32 -6.76
CA VAL A 33 -10.14 11.55 -7.84
C VAL A 33 -10.58 12.12 -9.18
N PRO A 34 -9.69 12.72 -10.00
CA PRO A 34 -10.05 13.23 -11.31
C PRO A 34 -10.58 12.14 -12.24
N HIS A 35 -11.68 12.44 -12.96
CA HIS A 35 -12.17 11.61 -14.05
C HIS A 35 -11.58 12.10 -15.37
N ASN A 36 -10.95 11.19 -16.14
CA ASN A 36 -10.44 11.45 -17.50
C ASN A 36 -9.40 12.58 -17.62
N ASP A 37 -8.84 13.08 -16.51
CA ASP A 37 -7.75 14.07 -16.51
C ASP A 37 -6.49 13.49 -15.87
N ASN A 38 -5.53 13.10 -16.71
CA ASN A 38 -4.25 12.55 -16.25
C ASN A 38 -3.23 13.65 -15.88
N SER A 39 -3.57 14.93 -16.09
CA SER A 39 -2.71 16.05 -15.71
C SER A 39 -2.76 16.37 -14.22
N LEU A 40 -3.82 15.94 -13.54
CA LEU A 40 -4.06 16.16 -12.11
C LEU A 40 -3.96 14.86 -11.32
N LEU A 41 -3.23 14.90 -10.25
CA LEU A 41 -3.19 13.79 -9.28
C LEU A 41 -4.46 13.78 -8.42
N LEU A 42 -4.89 14.94 -7.95
CA LEU A 42 -6.07 15.18 -7.13
C LEU A 42 -6.77 16.45 -7.60
N ILE A 43 -8.07 16.55 -7.42
CA ILE A 43 -8.83 17.77 -7.70
C ILE A 43 -8.37 18.87 -6.75
N ASN A 44 -7.90 19.99 -7.33
CA ASN A 44 -7.28 21.11 -6.63
C ASN A 44 -8.02 22.46 -6.83
N SER A 45 -9.09 22.46 -7.62
CA SER A 45 -9.92 23.64 -7.88
C SER A 45 -11.37 23.27 -8.25
N GLY A 46 -12.29 24.25 -8.16
CA GLY A 46 -13.70 24.06 -8.51
C GLY A 46 -13.92 23.79 -9.99
N MET A 47 -13.07 24.37 -10.85
CA MET A 47 -13.18 24.25 -12.30
C MET A 47 -12.67 22.90 -12.83
N ALA A 48 -11.70 22.27 -12.14
CA ALA A 48 -11.03 21.09 -12.65
C ALA A 48 -11.97 19.98 -13.15
N PRO A 49 -13.02 19.57 -12.40
CA PRO A 49 -13.96 18.57 -12.89
C PRO A 49 -14.91 19.07 -13.99
N LEU A 50 -14.99 20.39 -14.23
CA LEU A 50 -15.88 21.03 -15.19
C LEU A 50 -15.18 21.42 -16.50
N LYS A 51 -13.86 21.18 -16.64
CA LYS A 51 -13.06 21.47 -17.85
C LYS A 51 -13.75 21.13 -19.17
N PRO A 52 -14.38 19.95 -19.34
CA PRO A 52 -15.05 19.60 -20.61
C PRO A 52 -16.17 20.58 -21.03
N TYR A 53 -16.85 21.20 -20.06
CA TYR A 53 -17.90 22.19 -20.33
C TYR A 53 -17.31 23.55 -20.79
N PHE A 54 -16.16 23.95 -20.23
CA PHE A 54 -15.46 25.17 -20.62
C PHE A 54 -14.90 25.09 -22.03
N THR A 55 -14.42 23.91 -22.45
CA THR A 55 -13.86 23.68 -23.78
C THR A 55 -14.92 23.35 -24.82
N GLY A 56 -16.17 23.10 -24.40
CA GLY A 56 -17.26 22.68 -25.27
C GLY A 56 -17.14 21.24 -25.77
N GLN A 57 -16.32 20.42 -25.11
CA GLN A 57 -16.23 18.97 -25.36
C GLN A 57 -17.49 18.24 -24.91
N GLU A 58 -18.10 18.72 -23.83
CA GLU A 58 -19.37 18.22 -23.30
C GLU A 58 -20.37 19.35 -23.14
N ILE A 59 -21.66 19.02 -23.22
CA ILE A 59 -22.77 19.96 -22.98
C ILE A 59 -23.04 19.98 -21.49
N PRO A 60 -22.96 21.14 -20.80
CA PRO A 60 -23.26 21.22 -19.40
C PRO A 60 -24.75 20.97 -19.13
N PRO A 61 -25.11 20.40 -17.98
CA PRO A 61 -26.53 20.15 -17.61
C PRO A 61 -27.30 21.45 -17.46
N CYS A 62 -26.65 22.56 -17.18
CA CYS A 62 -27.17 23.92 -17.14
C CYS A 62 -26.05 24.89 -17.51
N ARG A 63 -26.36 26.00 -18.19
CA ARG A 63 -25.34 27.01 -18.50
C ARG A 63 -24.83 27.78 -17.28
N ARG A 64 -25.57 27.75 -16.18
CA ARG A 64 -25.19 28.30 -14.87
C ARG A 64 -25.09 27.16 -13.86
N VAL A 65 -23.96 26.99 -13.25
CA VAL A 65 -23.73 25.93 -12.25
C VAL A 65 -23.10 26.56 -11.01
N THR A 66 -23.44 26.05 -9.83
CA THR A 66 -22.76 26.38 -8.58
C THR A 66 -22.43 25.12 -7.81
N THR A 67 -21.25 25.11 -7.18
CA THR A 67 -20.76 23.97 -6.39
C THR A 67 -20.06 24.43 -5.12
N CYS A 68 -19.96 23.52 -4.14
CA CYS A 68 -18.96 23.57 -3.09
C CYS A 68 -18.03 22.37 -3.28
N GLN A 69 -16.91 22.60 -3.94
CA GLN A 69 -16.00 21.51 -4.38
C GLN A 69 -14.94 21.20 -3.33
N LYS A 70 -14.80 19.93 -2.98
CA LYS A 70 -13.66 19.38 -2.22
C LYS A 70 -12.38 19.55 -3.02
N CYS A 71 -11.35 20.11 -2.41
CA CYS A 71 -10.05 20.33 -3.05
C CYS A 71 -8.90 19.87 -2.15
N ILE A 72 -7.84 19.34 -2.77
CA ILE A 72 -6.57 19.00 -2.13
C ILE A 72 -5.43 19.69 -2.86
N ARG A 73 -4.64 20.48 -2.13
CA ARG A 73 -3.37 21.08 -2.61
C ARG A 73 -2.20 20.52 -1.81
N THR A 74 -1.28 19.84 -2.49
CA THR A 74 -0.15 19.16 -1.85
C THR A 74 1.12 20.01 -1.79
N GLY A 75 1.20 21.10 -2.56
CA GLY A 75 2.34 22.01 -2.58
C GLY A 75 2.57 22.71 -1.23
N ASP A 76 1.50 22.92 -0.46
CA ASP A 76 1.54 23.68 0.78
C ASP A 76 1.70 22.82 2.05
N ILE A 77 1.87 21.50 1.92
CA ILE A 77 1.95 20.57 3.08
C ILE A 77 3.01 21.02 4.10
N ASP A 78 4.16 21.51 3.63
CA ASP A 78 5.27 21.92 4.50
C ASP A 78 5.01 23.28 5.20
N ASN A 79 4.01 24.05 4.73
CA ASN A 79 3.55 25.32 5.30
C ASN A 79 2.38 25.15 6.29
N VAL A 80 1.71 24.00 6.25
CA VAL A 80 0.59 23.69 7.14
C VAL A 80 1.05 23.76 8.59
N GLY A 81 0.29 24.49 9.42
CA GLY A 81 0.57 24.71 10.83
C GLY A 81 1.49 25.89 11.12
N LYS A 82 2.22 26.41 10.12
CA LYS A 82 3.15 27.55 10.26
C LYS A 82 2.52 28.89 9.86
N THR A 83 1.52 28.86 9.00
CA THR A 83 0.82 30.04 8.48
C THR A 83 -0.66 30.00 8.87
N ALA A 84 -1.33 31.15 8.87
CA ALA A 84 -2.74 31.28 9.26
C ALA A 84 -3.74 30.77 8.19
N ARG A 85 -3.31 30.65 6.93
CA ARG A 85 -4.18 30.50 5.74
C ARG A 85 -3.96 29.22 4.92
N HIS A 86 -2.91 28.44 5.20
CA HIS A 86 -2.59 27.24 4.41
C HIS A 86 -3.18 25.99 5.04
N GLY A 87 -3.92 25.24 4.25
CA GLY A 87 -4.45 23.91 4.54
C GLY A 87 -4.33 23.00 3.34
N THR A 88 -4.15 21.70 3.59
CA THR A 88 -4.07 20.68 2.52
C THR A 88 -5.43 20.44 1.88
N PHE A 89 -6.45 20.23 2.71
CA PHE A 89 -7.84 20.10 2.28
C PHE A 89 -8.58 21.42 2.53
N PHE A 90 -9.34 21.86 1.54
CA PHE A 90 -10.25 23.00 1.67
C PHE A 90 -11.48 22.84 0.77
N GLU A 91 -12.51 23.62 1.07
CA GLU A 91 -13.73 23.67 0.29
C GLU A 91 -13.74 24.92 -0.59
N MET A 92 -13.91 24.73 -1.90
CA MET A 92 -13.97 25.84 -2.85
C MET A 92 -15.42 26.05 -3.30
N LEU A 93 -15.99 27.18 -2.90
CA LEU A 93 -17.27 27.67 -3.41
C LEU A 93 -17.04 28.25 -4.80
N GLY A 94 -17.86 27.83 -5.77
CA GLY A 94 -17.73 28.27 -7.15
C GLY A 94 -19.06 28.49 -7.84
N ASN A 95 -19.14 29.56 -8.63
CA ASN A 95 -20.21 29.80 -9.58
C ASN A 95 -19.62 29.90 -10.99
N PHE A 96 -20.25 29.20 -11.92
CA PHE A 96 -19.72 28.96 -13.26
C PHE A 96 -20.76 29.37 -14.31
N SER A 97 -20.26 30.01 -15.38
CA SER A 97 -21.04 30.34 -16.58
C SER A 97 -20.42 29.73 -17.82
N PHE A 98 -21.20 28.98 -18.56
CA PHE A 98 -20.78 28.36 -19.83
C PHE A 98 -21.42 29.11 -20.99
N GLY A 99 -20.81 30.30 -21.35
CA GLY A 99 -21.30 31.16 -22.43
C GLY A 99 -22.66 31.79 -22.17
N ASP A 100 -23.02 32.10 -20.92
CA ASP A 100 -24.25 32.77 -20.54
C ASP A 100 -23.96 34.19 -20.01
N TYR A 101 -23.54 34.39 -18.78
CA TYR A 101 -23.11 35.66 -18.23
C TYR A 101 -21.57 35.78 -18.18
N PHE A 102 -21.09 37.06 -18.03
CA PHE A 102 -19.65 37.31 -18.01
C PHE A 102 -19.27 38.26 -16.87
N LYS A 103 -18.24 39.08 -17.04
CA LYS A 103 -17.59 39.93 -16.00
C LYS A 103 -18.61 40.75 -15.18
N ARG A 104 -19.54 41.41 -15.84
CA ARG A 104 -20.47 42.33 -15.18
C ARG A 104 -21.30 41.63 -14.12
N GLU A 105 -21.98 40.58 -14.47
CA GLU A 105 -22.82 39.82 -13.53
C GLU A 105 -21.94 39.13 -12.44
N ALA A 106 -20.78 38.61 -12.82
CA ALA A 106 -19.90 37.95 -11.86
C ALA A 106 -19.44 38.94 -10.77
N ILE A 107 -18.99 40.14 -11.15
CA ILE A 107 -18.57 41.19 -10.24
C ILE A 107 -19.74 41.68 -9.36
N HIS A 108 -20.89 41.96 -9.97
CA HIS A 108 -22.08 42.41 -9.23
C HIS A 108 -22.55 41.37 -8.21
N TRP A 109 -22.62 40.08 -8.58
CA TRP A 109 -23.09 39.04 -7.68
C TRP A 109 -22.07 38.69 -6.59
N SER A 110 -20.79 38.77 -6.87
CA SER A 110 -19.78 38.59 -5.83
C SER A 110 -19.85 39.72 -4.79
N TRP A 111 -20.04 40.95 -5.24
CA TRP A 111 -20.21 42.08 -4.35
C TRP A 111 -21.50 41.99 -3.53
N GLU A 112 -22.65 41.74 -4.19
CA GLU A 112 -23.94 41.54 -3.54
C GLU A 112 -23.88 40.43 -2.48
N PHE A 113 -23.27 39.29 -2.80
CA PHE A 113 -23.16 38.21 -1.83
C PHE A 113 -22.36 38.61 -0.60
N LEU A 114 -21.19 39.21 -0.78
CA LEU A 114 -20.32 39.58 0.34
C LEU A 114 -20.93 40.70 1.20
N THR A 115 -21.54 41.72 0.58
CA THR A 115 -22.00 42.92 1.31
C THR A 115 -23.43 42.79 1.79
N GLU A 116 -24.36 42.22 1.00
CA GLU A 116 -25.79 42.19 1.35
C GLU A 116 -26.22 40.88 2.00
N VAL A 117 -25.65 39.73 1.55
CA VAL A 117 -26.02 38.42 2.08
C VAL A 117 -25.16 38.05 3.31
N VAL A 118 -23.84 38.16 3.21
CA VAL A 118 -22.91 37.86 4.32
C VAL A 118 -22.82 39.06 5.27
N GLY A 119 -22.92 40.32 4.77
CA GLY A 119 -22.89 41.53 5.56
C GLY A 119 -21.49 42.02 5.93
N LEU A 120 -20.51 41.77 5.04
CA LEU A 120 -19.17 42.34 5.19
C LEU A 120 -19.21 43.87 4.97
N GLU A 121 -18.36 44.59 5.70
CA GLU A 121 -18.22 46.04 5.58
C GLU A 121 -17.65 46.43 4.21
N PRO A 122 -18.37 47.16 3.34
CA PRO A 122 -17.87 47.48 2.00
C PRO A 122 -16.56 48.24 1.99
N ASP A 123 -16.33 49.06 3.01
CA ASP A 123 -15.09 49.86 3.12
C ASP A 123 -13.83 49.04 3.45
N ARG A 124 -13.99 47.80 3.83
CA ARG A 124 -12.90 46.85 4.08
C ARG A 124 -12.66 45.88 2.90
N LEU A 125 -13.44 45.98 1.85
CA LEU A 125 -13.28 45.16 0.65
C LEU A 125 -12.45 45.91 -0.41
N TYR A 126 -11.43 45.28 -0.91
CA TYR A 126 -10.47 45.81 -1.89
C TYR A 126 -10.41 44.88 -3.10
N PRO A 127 -10.96 45.28 -4.27
CA PRO A 127 -10.80 44.50 -5.48
C PRO A 127 -9.44 44.72 -6.15
N SER A 128 -8.93 43.65 -6.79
CA SER A 128 -7.83 43.73 -7.75
C SER A 128 -8.31 43.31 -9.13
N VAL A 129 -7.63 43.77 -10.18
CA VAL A 129 -7.89 43.43 -11.57
C VAL A 129 -6.56 43.19 -12.30
N TYR A 130 -6.59 42.39 -13.37
CA TYR A 130 -5.45 42.29 -14.27
C TYR A 130 -5.11 43.67 -14.87
N GLU A 131 -3.84 44.01 -14.94
CA GLU A 131 -3.36 45.37 -15.34
C GLU A 131 -3.89 45.85 -16.68
N GLU A 132 -4.15 44.95 -17.64
CA GLU A 132 -4.70 45.23 -18.95
C GLU A 132 -6.25 45.09 -19.02
N ASP A 133 -6.93 44.74 -17.91
CA ASP A 133 -8.39 44.56 -17.91
C ASP A 133 -9.14 45.84 -17.48
N ASP A 134 -9.20 46.80 -18.39
CA ASP A 134 -9.95 48.05 -18.16
C ASP A 134 -11.45 47.82 -17.99
N GLU A 135 -12.03 46.82 -18.64
CA GLU A 135 -13.46 46.51 -18.51
C GLU A 135 -13.81 46.11 -17.05
N ALA A 136 -13.06 45.24 -16.43
CA ALA A 136 -13.25 44.88 -15.04
C ALA A 136 -13.03 46.07 -14.09
N PHE A 137 -12.01 46.89 -14.35
CA PHE A 137 -11.75 48.11 -13.60
C PHE A 137 -12.91 49.12 -13.64
N ASP A 138 -13.44 49.35 -14.85
CA ASP A 138 -14.57 50.28 -15.04
C ASP A 138 -15.86 49.77 -14.37
N ILE A 139 -16.14 48.46 -14.38
CA ILE A 139 -17.27 47.86 -13.66
C ILE A 139 -17.14 48.11 -12.15
N TRP A 140 -15.97 47.88 -11.56
CA TRP A 140 -15.73 48.15 -10.14
C TRP A 140 -15.91 49.64 -9.79
N ARG A 141 -15.35 50.55 -10.64
CA ARG A 141 -15.37 51.98 -10.43
C ARG A 141 -16.77 52.59 -10.64
N ASP A 142 -17.36 52.33 -11.81
CA ASP A 142 -18.52 53.06 -12.29
C ASP A 142 -19.87 52.42 -11.90
N GLU A 143 -19.91 51.08 -11.84
CA GLU A 143 -21.16 50.36 -11.54
C GLU A 143 -21.27 49.96 -10.07
N ILE A 144 -20.20 49.48 -9.46
CA ILE A 144 -20.14 49.13 -8.02
C ILE A 144 -19.90 50.36 -7.17
N GLY A 145 -19.15 51.37 -7.71
CA GLY A 145 -18.86 52.64 -7.03
C GLY A 145 -17.66 52.59 -6.09
N ILE A 146 -16.71 51.72 -6.34
CA ILE A 146 -15.46 51.67 -5.56
C ILE A 146 -14.52 52.78 -6.01
N ALA A 147 -13.99 53.53 -5.04
CA ALA A 147 -13.00 54.57 -5.31
C ALA A 147 -11.79 54.01 -6.06
N PRO A 148 -11.29 54.66 -7.15
CA PRO A 148 -10.19 54.13 -7.98
C PRO A 148 -8.94 53.77 -7.21
N GLU A 149 -8.60 54.46 -6.14
CA GLU A 149 -7.46 54.20 -5.27
C GLU A 149 -7.60 52.93 -4.42
N ARG A 150 -8.77 52.31 -4.39
CA ARG A 150 -9.05 51.04 -3.73
C ARG A 150 -9.12 49.87 -4.70
N ILE A 151 -8.98 50.11 -6.01
CA ILE A 151 -8.95 49.08 -7.05
C ILE A 151 -7.50 48.91 -7.48
N TYR A 152 -6.93 47.75 -7.15
CA TYR A 152 -5.52 47.48 -7.42
C TYR A 152 -5.33 46.80 -8.78
N ARG A 153 -4.28 47.14 -9.51
CA ARG A 153 -3.91 46.53 -10.77
C ARG A 153 -2.66 45.69 -10.55
N PHE A 154 -2.77 44.38 -10.80
CA PHE A 154 -1.64 43.47 -10.70
C PHE A 154 -1.33 42.83 -12.05
N GLY A 155 -0.09 42.37 -12.18
CA GLY A 155 0.39 41.74 -13.40
C GLY A 155 -0.11 40.29 -13.55
N LYS A 156 0.45 39.64 -14.57
CA LYS A 156 0.06 38.28 -14.92
C LYS A 156 0.32 37.25 -13.81
N ALA A 157 1.29 37.48 -12.95
CA ALA A 157 1.61 36.57 -11.85
C ALA A 157 0.47 36.44 -10.84
N ASP A 158 -0.30 37.52 -10.66
CA ASP A 158 -1.31 37.62 -9.61
C ASP A 158 -2.74 37.59 -10.19
N ASN A 159 -3.03 38.40 -11.22
CA ASN A 159 -4.39 38.54 -11.76
C ASN A 159 -4.60 37.94 -13.15
N PHE A 160 -3.90 36.86 -13.48
CA PHE A 160 -4.19 36.07 -14.67
C PHE A 160 -4.11 34.57 -14.30
N TRP A 161 -5.25 33.89 -14.33
CA TRP A 161 -5.33 32.49 -13.95
C TRP A 161 -5.05 31.59 -15.14
N GLU A 162 -4.07 30.68 -14.98
CA GLU A 162 -3.74 29.63 -15.93
C GLU A 162 -3.18 28.40 -15.19
N HIS A 163 -3.48 27.21 -15.66
CA HIS A 163 -2.92 25.98 -15.11
C HIS A 163 -2.61 24.97 -16.21
N GLY A 164 -1.34 24.89 -16.59
CA GLY A 164 -0.88 24.02 -17.69
C GLY A 164 -1.54 24.38 -19.01
N SER A 165 -2.16 23.41 -19.69
CA SER A 165 -2.95 23.62 -20.90
C SER A 165 -4.44 23.68 -20.59
N GLY A 166 -5.19 24.51 -21.32
CA GLY A 166 -6.63 24.62 -21.19
C GLY A 166 -7.18 26.03 -21.02
N PRO A 167 -8.44 26.18 -20.60
CA PRO A 167 -9.09 27.47 -20.40
C PRO A 167 -8.35 28.35 -19.39
N CYS A 168 -8.16 29.63 -19.73
CA CYS A 168 -7.45 30.61 -18.91
C CYS A 168 -7.96 32.01 -19.19
N GLY A 169 -7.58 33.00 -18.37
CA GLY A 169 -7.91 34.39 -18.59
C GLY A 169 -7.56 35.31 -17.44
N PRO A 170 -7.74 36.61 -17.63
CA PRO A 170 -7.60 37.59 -16.54
C PRO A 170 -8.57 37.31 -15.41
N CYS A 171 -8.23 37.72 -14.21
CA CYS A 171 -9.10 37.57 -13.06
C CYS A 171 -9.17 38.86 -12.22
N SER A 172 -10.23 38.91 -11.42
CA SER A 172 -10.44 39.97 -10.45
C SER A 172 -10.64 39.33 -9.09
N GLU A 173 -9.76 39.64 -8.15
CA GLU A 173 -9.81 39.11 -6.80
C GLU A 173 -10.42 40.14 -5.85
N ILE A 174 -11.04 39.66 -4.76
CA ILE A 174 -11.60 40.52 -3.71
C ILE A 174 -10.86 40.15 -2.42
N TYR A 175 -10.18 41.13 -1.87
CA TYR A 175 -9.47 41.06 -0.58
C TYR A 175 -10.28 41.73 0.52
N TYR A 176 -10.17 41.19 1.73
CA TYR A 176 -10.74 41.82 2.93
C TYR A 176 -9.61 42.34 3.84
N ASP A 177 -9.60 43.65 4.16
CA ASP A 177 -8.69 44.25 5.15
C ASP A 177 -9.14 43.87 6.55
N ARG A 178 -8.42 42.97 7.17
CA ARG A 178 -8.67 42.55 8.58
C ARG A 178 -8.27 43.63 9.60
N GLY A 179 -7.54 44.63 9.16
CA GLY A 179 -7.09 45.75 9.97
C GLY A 179 -5.66 45.60 10.51
N GLU A 180 -5.14 46.69 11.07
CA GLU A 180 -3.75 46.79 11.52
C GLU A 180 -3.37 45.81 12.65
N ALA A 181 -4.36 45.27 13.38
CA ALA A 181 -4.14 44.24 14.37
C ALA A 181 -3.55 42.94 13.80
N TYR A 182 -3.75 42.69 12.48
CA TYR A 182 -3.27 41.49 11.80
C TYR A 182 -1.96 41.71 11.04
N GLY A 183 -1.35 42.88 11.15
CA GLY A 183 -0.04 43.18 10.62
C GLY A 183 0.09 44.62 10.08
N THR A 184 1.31 45.13 10.15
CA THR A 184 1.71 46.46 9.64
C THR A 184 3.10 46.41 8.98
N GLY A 185 3.58 45.17 8.68
CA GLY A 185 4.89 44.96 8.07
C GLY A 185 4.88 45.21 6.54
N PRO A 186 6.01 45.13 5.89
CA PRO A 186 6.12 45.31 4.44
C PRO A 186 5.37 44.20 3.64
N GLU A 187 5.11 43.07 4.24
CA GLU A 187 4.31 41.97 3.68
C GLU A 187 2.79 42.17 3.83
N ASP A 188 2.35 43.06 4.74
CA ASP A 188 0.94 43.33 5.07
C ASP A 188 0.31 44.38 4.15
N VAL A 189 0.53 44.27 2.85
CA VAL A 189 0.00 45.12 1.80
C VAL A 189 -0.91 44.35 0.87
N MET A 190 -1.71 45.05 0.06
CA MET A 190 -2.55 44.43 -0.96
C MET A 190 -1.72 43.54 -1.90
N GLY A 191 -2.13 42.27 -2.07
CA GLY A 191 -1.38 41.27 -2.87
C GLY A 191 -0.12 40.73 -2.17
N GLY A 192 0.18 41.16 -0.95
CA GLY A 192 1.33 40.67 -0.16
C GLY A 192 1.09 39.34 0.55
N GLU A 193 2.14 38.81 1.16
CA GLU A 193 2.13 37.51 1.86
C GLU A 193 1.68 37.61 3.34
N GLY A 194 1.41 38.85 3.86
CA GLY A 194 0.95 39.10 5.22
C GLY A 194 -0.49 38.64 5.49
N ASP A 195 -0.89 38.69 6.76
CA ASP A 195 -2.22 38.20 7.21
C ASP A 195 -3.29 39.29 7.25
N ARG A 196 -2.93 40.58 6.99
CA ARG A 196 -3.87 41.71 7.00
C ARG A 196 -4.85 41.66 5.85
N PHE A 197 -4.40 41.59 4.62
CA PHE A 197 -5.24 41.55 3.42
C PHE A 197 -5.48 40.10 2.99
N MET A 198 -6.64 39.58 3.34
CA MET A 198 -6.97 38.19 2.99
C MET A 198 -7.79 38.13 1.70
N GLU A 199 -7.25 37.46 0.68
CA GLU A 199 -8.00 37.11 -0.51
C GLU A 199 -9.17 36.18 -0.14
N VAL A 200 -10.39 36.63 -0.36
CA VAL A 200 -11.61 35.86 -0.06
C VAL A 200 -12.24 35.27 -1.32
N TRP A 201 -12.13 35.96 -2.47
CA TRP A 201 -12.81 35.51 -3.70
C TRP A 201 -11.98 35.83 -4.95
N ASN A 202 -11.87 34.87 -5.88
CA ASN A 202 -11.26 35.10 -7.20
C ASN A 202 -12.31 34.86 -8.29
N ASN A 203 -12.56 35.88 -9.13
CA ASN A 203 -13.42 35.83 -10.32
C ASN A 203 -12.54 35.68 -11.56
N VAL A 204 -12.48 34.51 -12.17
CA VAL A 204 -11.70 34.25 -13.38
C VAL A 204 -12.57 34.40 -14.61
N PHE A 205 -12.13 35.21 -15.55
CA PHE A 205 -12.78 35.50 -16.82
C PHE A 205 -12.16 34.64 -17.91
N SER A 206 -12.57 33.35 -17.97
CA SER A 206 -12.02 32.36 -18.90
C SER A 206 -12.42 32.70 -20.34
N GLN A 207 -11.53 33.35 -21.06
CA GLN A 207 -11.77 33.76 -22.46
C GLN A 207 -10.69 33.24 -23.43
N PHE A 208 -9.60 32.67 -22.94
CA PHE A 208 -8.53 32.11 -23.73
C PHE A 208 -8.34 30.61 -23.45
N ASN A 209 -7.70 29.92 -24.41
CA ASN A 209 -7.19 28.57 -24.25
C ASN A 209 -5.67 28.60 -24.43
N ASN A 210 -4.94 28.13 -23.41
CA ASN A 210 -3.50 27.97 -23.43
C ASN A 210 -3.13 26.56 -23.97
N ASP A 211 -2.24 26.48 -24.96
CA ASP A 211 -1.74 25.21 -25.52
C ASP A 211 -0.71 24.50 -24.62
N GLY A 212 -0.34 25.10 -23.49
CA GLY A 212 0.72 24.61 -22.59
C GLY A 212 2.14 25.08 -22.97
N HIS A 213 2.28 25.83 -24.08
CA HIS A 213 3.54 26.40 -24.55
C HIS A 213 3.55 27.94 -24.52
N GLY A 214 2.53 28.53 -23.87
CA GLY A 214 2.38 29.97 -23.74
C GLY A 214 1.71 30.65 -24.94
N HIS A 215 1.08 29.89 -25.84
CA HIS A 215 0.28 30.47 -26.93
C HIS A 215 -1.20 30.45 -26.51
N TYR A 216 -1.85 31.61 -26.62
CA TYR A 216 -3.25 31.81 -26.23
C TYR A 216 -4.11 31.98 -27.48
N THR A 217 -5.20 31.22 -27.54
CA THR A 217 -6.24 31.37 -28.55
C THR A 217 -7.56 31.70 -27.85
N GLU A 218 -8.40 32.58 -28.46
CA GLU A 218 -9.71 32.90 -27.92
C GLU A 218 -10.59 31.67 -27.88
N LEU A 219 -11.30 31.46 -26.75
CA LEU A 219 -12.34 30.45 -26.65
C LEU A 219 -13.55 30.84 -27.51
N LYS A 220 -14.25 29.85 -28.08
CA LYS A 220 -15.49 30.06 -28.83
C LYS A 220 -16.60 30.70 -28.02
N GLN A 221 -16.57 30.54 -26.72
CA GLN A 221 -17.48 31.13 -25.76
C GLN A 221 -16.69 31.70 -24.58
N LYS A 222 -17.13 32.84 -24.07
CA LYS A 222 -16.57 33.41 -22.83
C LYS A 222 -17.25 32.74 -21.63
N ASN A 223 -16.47 32.35 -20.64
CA ASN A 223 -16.96 31.63 -19.48
C ASN A 223 -16.56 32.35 -18.19
N ILE A 224 -17.29 32.07 -17.12
CA ILE A 224 -16.93 32.46 -15.77
C ILE A 224 -16.54 31.22 -14.97
N ASP A 225 -15.40 31.33 -14.34
CA ASP A 225 -14.92 30.42 -13.30
C ASP A 225 -14.65 31.26 -12.05
N THR A 226 -15.26 30.88 -10.91
CA THR A 226 -14.95 31.58 -9.68
C THR A 226 -14.54 30.61 -8.58
N GLY A 227 -13.65 31.07 -7.70
CA GLY A 227 -13.19 30.32 -6.56
C GLY A 227 -13.17 31.16 -5.29
N MET A 228 -13.94 30.76 -4.30
CA MET A 228 -13.92 31.34 -2.97
C MET A 228 -13.62 30.25 -1.94
N GLY A 229 -12.52 30.37 -1.19
CA GLY A 229 -12.21 29.46 -0.10
C GLY A 229 -13.23 29.60 1.04
N LEU A 230 -14.02 28.55 1.29
CA LEU A 230 -15.04 28.58 2.33
C LEU A 230 -14.43 28.85 3.72
N GLU A 231 -13.30 28.23 4.02
CA GLU A 231 -12.58 28.42 5.27
C GLU A 231 -12.02 29.84 5.41
N ARG A 232 -11.51 30.45 4.33
CA ARG A 232 -11.02 31.84 4.32
C ARG A 232 -12.18 32.82 4.54
N LEU A 233 -13.31 32.61 3.88
CA LEU A 233 -14.52 33.41 4.13
C LEU A 233 -14.96 33.28 5.59
N ALA A 234 -14.94 32.06 6.14
CA ALA A 234 -15.31 31.82 7.53
C ALA A 234 -14.35 32.52 8.54
N VAL A 235 -13.04 32.55 8.25
CA VAL A 235 -12.07 33.32 9.06
C VAL A 235 -12.49 34.78 9.17
N VAL A 236 -12.81 35.40 8.04
CA VAL A 236 -13.25 36.81 7.99
C VAL A 236 -14.58 37.01 8.73
N VAL A 237 -15.56 36.14 8.49
CA VAL A 237 -16.93 36.28 9.05
C VAL A 237 -16.95 35.99 10.55
N GLN A 238 -16.16 35.03 11.01
CA GLN A 238 -16.08 34.67 12.43
C GLN A 238 -15.10 35.57 13.22
N ASP A 239 -14.31 36.40 12.51
CA ASP A 239 -13.31 37.28 13.06
C ASP A 239 -12.35 36.51 13.99
N VAL A 240 -11.65 35.52 13.39
CA VAL A 240 -10.71 34.63 14.05
C VAL A 240 -9.32 34.75 13.40
N GLU A 241 -8.26 34.34 14.11
CA GLU A 241 -6.87 34.56 13.65
C GLU A 241 -6.50 33.70 12.43
N SER A 242 -6.97 32.45 12.37
CA SER A 242 -6.57 31.50 11.34
C SER A 242 -7.70 30.56 10.94
N ILE A 243 -7.50 29.81 9.86
CA ILE A 243 -8.44 28.73 9.43
C ILE A 243 -8.61 27.66 10.52
N PHE A 244 -7.64 27.50 11.42
CA PHE A 244 -7.68 26.51 12.51
C PHE A 244 -8.63 26.92 13.64
N GLU A 245 -9.08 28.16 13.66
CA GLU A 245 -10.01 28.69 14.66
C GLU A 245 -11.46 28.78 14.16
N VAL A 246 -11.68 28.47 12.89
CA VAL A 246 -13.02 28.37 12.30
C VAL A 246 -13.80 27.25 12.98
N ASP A 247 -15.07 27.49 13.27
CA ASP A 247 -15.93 26.65 14.13
C ASP A 247 -15.76 25.14 13.94
N THR A 248 -15.89 24.63 12.71
CA THR A 248 -15.79 23.19 12.40
C THR A 248 -14.36 22.63 12.55
N ILE A 249 -13.35 23.44 12.22
CA ILE A 249 -11.94 23.05 12.31
C ILE A 249 -11.47 23.16 13.74
N ARG A 250 -11.91 24.21 14.47
CA ARG A 250 -11.61 24.40 15.89
C ARG A 250 -12.14 23.25 16.74
N ALA A 251 -13.32 22.75 16.47
CA ALA A 251 -13.86 21.58 17.18
C ALA A 251 -12.95 20.35 17.06
N LEU A 252 -12.35 20.13 15.87
CA LEU A 252 -11.39 19.06 15.66
C LEU A 252 -10.07 19.32 16.38
N LEU A 253 -9.56 20.55 16.32
CA LEU A 253 -8.34 20.95 17.01
C LEU A 253 -8.49 20.81 18.55
N ASP A 254 -9.61 21.22 19.11
CA ASP A 254 -9.88 21.07 20.54
C ASP A 254 -9.94 19.59 20.98
N GLU A 255 -10.48 18.70 20.15
CA GLU A 255 -10.46 17.27 20.45
C GLU A 255 -9.03 16.70 20.36
N ALA A 256 -8.21 17.16 19.40
CA ALA A 256 -6.79 16.81 19.32
C ALA A 256 -6.01 17.30 20.56
N ALA A 257 -6.25 18.53 20.99
CA ALA A 257 -5.64 19.10 22.19
C ALA A 257 -6.02 18.34 23.46
N LYS A 258 -7.28 17.93 23.57
CA LYS A 258 -7.78 17.10 24.68
C LYS A 258 -7.10 15.73 24.73
N LEU A 259 -6.94 15.07 23.58
CA LEU A 259 -6.21 13.79 23.49
C LEU A 259 -4.74 13.95 23.87
N ALA A 260 -4.13 15.08 23.52
CA ALA A 260 -2.76 15.42 23.88
C ALA A 260 -2.59 15.96 25.32
N SER A 261 -3.67 16.09 26.09
CA SER A 261 -3.66 16.70 27.43
C SER A 261 -2.98 18.08 27.46
N THR A 262 -3.19 18.91 26.42
CA THR A 262 -2.65 20.26 26.27
C THR A 262 -3.76 21.24 25.89
N ARG A 263 -3.43 22.53 25.82
CA ARG A 263 -4.34 23.58 25.35
C ARG A 263 -3.70 24.32 24.18
N TYR A 264 -4.52 24.70 23.23
CA TYR A 264 -4.11 25.53 22.11
C TYR A 264 -3.76 26.93 22.63
N HIS A 265 -2.71 27.57 22.11
CA HIS A 265 -2.08 28.79 22.52
C HIS A 265 -1.27 28.74 23.85
N GLU A 266 -0.94 27.55 24.36
CA GLU A 266 0.00 27.41 25.49
C GLU A 266 1.46 27.34 25.05
N ASP A 267 1.74 26.75 23.90
CA ASP A 267 3.10 26.50 23.38
C ASP A 267 3.08 26.44 21.85
N GLU A 268 3.84 27.34 21.23
CA GLU A 268 3.85 27.48 19.75
C GLU A 268 4.22 26.19 19.01
N LYS A 269 5.15 25.39 19.54
CA LYS A 269 5.55 24.11 18.91
C LYS A 269 4.44 23.06 19.01
N LYS A 270 3.72 23.06 20.15
CA LYS A 270 2.54 22.20 20.31
C LYS A 270 1.40 22.66 19.40
N ASP A 271 1.22 23.97 19.24
CA ASP A 271 0.21 24.53 18.36
C ASP A 271 0.43 24.15 16.90
N VAL A 272 1.67 24.20 16.41
CA VAL A 272 2.04 23.70 15.09
C VAL A 272 1.64 22.23 14.95
N SER A 273 1.94 21.39 15.94
CA SER A 273 1.59 19.98 15.93
C SER A 273 0.08 19.74 15.93
N LEU A 274 -0.68 20.50 16.71
CA LEU A 274 -2.14 20.44 16.76
C LEU A 274 -2.76 20.83 15.40
N ARG A 275 -2.25 21.91 14.77
CA ARG A 275 -2.70 22.37 13.45
C ARG A 275 -2.43 21.30 12.36
N VAL A 276 -1.22 20.72 12.35
CA VAL A 276 -0.85 19.66 11.41
C VAL A 276 -1.77 18.44 11.56
N ILE A 277 -1.99 17.96 12.77
CA ILE A 277 -2.90 16.85 13.05
C ILE A 277 -4.30 17.15 12.51
N THR A 278 -4.82 18.34 12.84
CA THR A 278 -6.16 18.79 12.46
C THR A 278 -6.35 18.82 10.93
N ASP A 279 -5.43 19.48 10.22
CA ASP A 279 -5.47 19.54 8.75
C ASP A 279 -5.38 18.15 8.11
N HIS A 280 -4.42 17.36 8.57
CA HIS A 280 -4.13 16.08 7.91
C HIS A 280 -5.20 15.02 8.19
N VAL A 281 -5.79 14.99 9.38
CA VAL A 281 -6.91 14.07 9.67
C VAL A 281 -8.13 14.43 8.84
N ARG A 282 -8.43 15.74 8.70
CA ARG A 282 -9.51 16.22 7.82
C ARG A 282 -9.25 15.79 6.38
N SER A 283 -8.06 16.06 5.86
CA SER A 283 -7.64 15.65 4.51
C SER A 283 -7.77 14.13 4.28
N CYS A 284 -7.22 13.31 5.19
CA CYS A 284 -7.27 11.85 5.09
C CYS A 284 -8.70 11.31 5.13
N THR A 285 -9.56 11.86 5.97
CA THR A 285 -10.97 11.46 6.09
C THR A 285 -11.70 11.62 4.76
N PHE A 286 -11.57 12.78 4.10
CA PHE A 286 -12.19 13.04 2.79
C PHE A 286 -11.56 12.22 1.67
N MET A 287 -10.23 12.05 1.65
CA MET A 287 -9.55 11.23 0.65
C MET A 287 -10.01 9.76 0.71
N ILE A 288 -10.11 9.18 1.91
CA ILE A 288 -10.59 7.80 2.10
C ILE A 288 -12.05 7.67 1.70
N SER A 289 -12.91 8.66 2.06
CA SER A 289 -14.30 8.69 1.63
C SER A 289 -14.45 8.65 0.10
N ASP A 290 -13.54 9.28 -0.62
CA ASP A 290 -13.52 9.29 -2.08
C ASP A 290 -12.81 8.05 -2.70
N GLY A 291 -12.50 7.04 -1.87
CA GLY A 291 -11.98 5.74 -2.31
C GLY A 291 -10.45 5.68 -2.47
N ILE A 292 -9.72 6.70 -2.01
CA ILE A 292 -8.25 6.67 -2.04
C ILE A 292 -7.75 5.80 -0.88
N MET A 293 -6.92 4.81 -1.20
CA MET A 293 -6.32 3.91 -0.22
C MET A 293 -4.82 4.18 -0.05
N PRO A 294 -4.26 3.99 1.15
CA PRO A 294 -2.83 4.17 1.37
C PRO A 294 -1.99 3.27 0.47
N SER A 295 -1.06 3.85 -0.30
CA SER A 295 -0.15 3.10 -1.18
C SER A 295 1.26 3.74 -1.21
N ASN A 296 2.19 3.15 -1.96
CA ASN A 296 3.55 3.67 -2.10
C ASN A 296 3.70 4.68 -3.25
N GLU A 297 2.70 4.83 -4.11
CA GLU A 297 2.75 5.67 -5.30
C GLU A 297 1.45 6.44 -5.49
N GLY A 298 1.51 7.51 -6.26
CA GLY A 298 0.35 8.29 -6.68
C GLY A 298 -0.47 8.89 -5.53
N ARG A 299 -1.78 8.87 -5.66
CA ARG A 299 -2.73 9.45 -4.68
C ARG A 299 -2.64 8.80 -3.31
N GLY A 300 -2.45 7.49 -3.28
CA GLY A 300 -2.33 6.74 -2.03
C GLY A 300 -1.05 7.05 -1.26
N TYR A 301 0.03 7.44 -1.95
CA TYR A 301 1.24 7.95 -1.31
C TYR A 301 0.97 9.29 -0.60
N VAL A 302 0.23 10.20 -1.23
CA VAL A 302 -0.16 11.48 -0.61
C VAL A 302 -0.97 11.22 0.68
N LEU A 303 -1.98 10.37 0.61
CA LEU A 303 -2.77 9.97 1.78
C LEU A 303 -1.88 9.40 2.89
N ARG A 304 -1.00 8.49 2.55
CA ARG A 304 -0.07 7.87 3.51
C ARG A 304 0.89 8.87 4.13
N ARG A 305 1.42 9.82 3.34
CA ARG A 305 2.29 10.90 3.82
C ARG A 305 1.57 11.75 4.86
N LEU A 306 0.36 12.23 4.57
CA LEU A 306 -0.45 13.03 5.49
C LEU A 306 -0.76 12.28 6.79
N LEU A 307 -1.22 11.02 6.68
CA LEU A 307 -1.55 10.18 7.82
C LEU A 307 -0.34 9.97 8.74
N ARG A 308 0.82 9.63 8.16
CA ARG A 308 2.04 9.38 8.93
C ARG A 308 2.59 10.65 9.57
N ARG A 309 2.46 11.79 8.89
CA ARG A 309 2.84 13.10 9.45
C ARG A 309 1.95 13.47 10.63
N ALA A 310 0.64 13.27 10.53
CA ALA A 310 -0.29 13.44 11.64
C ALA A 310 0.03 12.53 12.83
N ALA A 311 0.30 11.24 12.57
CA ALA A 311 0.67 10.28 13.62
C ALA A 311 1.98 10.66 14.33
N ARG A 312 3.00 11.14 13.60
CA ARG A 312 4.24 11.65 14.19
C ARG A 312 3.98 12.85 15.10
N HIS A 313 3.21 13.82 14.63
CA HIS A 313 2.88 14.99 15.44
C HIS A 313 2.09 14.63 16.72
N GLY A 314 1.26 13.60 16.66
CA GLY A 314 0.62 13.02 17.85
C GLY A 314 1.64 12.47 18.85
N ARG A 315 2.66 11.77 18.36
CA ARG A 315 3.78 11.29 19.22
C ARG A 315 4.56 12.45 19.85
N LEU A 316 4.83 13.52 19.09
CA LEU A 316 5.48 14.73 19.62
C LEU A 316 4.68 15.39 20.74
N LEU A 317 3.34 15.28 20.68
CA LEU A 317 2.43 15.75 21.72
C LEU A 317 2.24 14.75 22.88
N GLY A 318 2.86 13.56 22.81
CA GLY A 318 2.75 12.52 23.84
C GLY A 318 1.47 11.68 23.75
N ILE A 319 0.75 11.69 22.63
CA ILE A 319 -0.42 10.82 22.43
C ILE A 319 0.05 9.39 22.21
N GLU A 320 -0.39 8.47 23.04
CA GLU A 320 -0.08 7.05 22.95
C GLU A 320 -1.15 6.29 22.16
N GLY A 321 -0.72 5.29 21.38
CA GLY A 321 -1.59 4.41 20.60
C GLY A 321 -2.15 5.06 19.34
N ALA A 322 -3.23 4.46 18.80
CA ALA A 322 -3.93 4.97 17.63
C ALA A 322 -5.01 5.99 18.05
N PHE A 323 -5.02 7.16 17.45
CA PHE A 323 -5.92 8.26 17.80
C PHE A 323 -6.59 8.93 16.59
N LEU A 324 -6.03 8.76 15.38
CA LEU A 324 -6.53 9.42 14.17
C LEU A 324 -7.98 9.05 13.86
N GLY A 325 -8.37 7.79 14.11
CA GLY A 325 -9.75 7.34 13.94
C GLY A 325 -10.74 8.09 14.85
N LYS A 326 -10.34 8.41 16.10
CA LYS A 326 -11.20 9.19 17.02
C LYS A 326 -11.40 10.62 16.52
N LEU A 327 -10.36 11.23 15.97
CA LEU A 327 -10.44 12.58 15.39
C LEU A 327 -11.29 12.60 14.11
N ALA A 328 -11.21 11.54 13.29
CA ALA A 328 -12.04 11.42 12.08
C ALA A 328 -13.55 11.38 12.40
N GLU A 329 -13.95 10.85 13.56
CA GLU A 329 -15.35 10.94 14.04
C GLU A 329 -15.83 12.39 14.13
N THR A 330 -14.98 13.28 14.62
CA THR A 330 -15.30 14.72 14.72
C THR A 330 -15.41 15.34 13.34
N VAL A 331 -14.53 14.97 12.39
CA VAL A 331 -14.61 15.43 10.99
C VAL A 331 -15.93 15.00 10.34
N ILE A 332 -16.30 13.72 10.51
CA ILE A 332 -17.55 13.17 9.96
C ILE A 332 -18.75 13.91 10.56
N ALA A 333 -18.79 14.07 11.88
CA ALA A 333 -19.89 14.72 12.59
C ALA A 333 -20.08 16.17 12.16
N SER A 334 -19.00 16.93 11.94
CA SER A 334 -19.05 18.34 11.56
C SER A 334 -19.31 18.57 10.07
N SER A 335 -19.06 17.58 9.21
CA SER A 335 -19.11 17.75 7.75
C SER A 335 -20.22 16.97 7.04
N LYS A 336 -20.90 16.02 7.71
CA LYS A 336 -21.91 15.14 7.10
C LYS A 336 -23.10 15.86 6.47
N ASP A 337 -23.43 17.07 6.92
CA ASP A 337 -24.55 17.84 6.36
C ASP A 337 -24.24 18.31 4.92
N GLY A 338 -22.97 18.62 4.63
CA GLY A 338 -22.52 18.95 3.29
C GLY A 338 -22.09 17.73 2.48
N TYR A 339 -21.65 16.65 3.16
CA TYR A 339 -21.06 15.45 2.59
C TYR A 339 -21.59 14.18 3.27
N PRO A 340 -22.84 13.77 2.99
CA PRO A 340 -23.48 12.63 3.64
C PRO A 340 -22.72 11.30 3.42
N GLU A 341 -21.95 11.19 2.35
CA GLU A 341 -21.09 10.04 2.06
C GLU A 341 -20.05 9.75 3.14
N LEU A 342 -19.69 10.73 3.98
CA LEU A 342 -18.79 10.52 5.12
C LEU A 342 -19.44 9.62 6.18
N GLU A 343 -20.73 9.83 6.48
CA GLU A 343 -21.47 8.98 7.42
C GLU A 343 -21.72 7.58 6.82
N GLU A 344 -22.09 7.51 5.53
CA GLU A 344 -22.30 6.23 4.82
C GLU A 344 -21.05 5.34 4.82
N LYS A 345 -19.85 5.93 4.74
CA LYS A 345 -18.56 5.24 4.69
C LYS A 345 -17.77 5.29 6.00
N ARG A 346 -18.42 5.69 7.09
CA ARG A 346 -17.80 5.91 8.40
C ARG A 346 -16.94 4.73 8.87
N GLU A 347 -17.49 3.51 8.87
CA GLU A 347 -16.77 2.32 9.34
C GLU A 347 -15.49 2.06 8.52
N MET A 348 -15.57 2.22 7.19
CA MET A 348 -14.42 2.06 6.31
C MET A 348 -13.35 3.12 6.60
N ILE A 349 -13.75 4.39 6.73
CA ILE A 349 -12.83 5.51 7.00
C ILE A 349 -12.06 5.24 8.30
N LEU A 350 -12.77 4.92 9.37
CA LEU A 350 -12.18 4.68 10.68
C LEU A 350 -11.24 3.47 10.67
N LYS A 351 -11.63 2.39 10.01
CA LYS A 351 -10.83 1.17 9.89
C LYS A 351 -9.52 1.44 9.14
N VAL A 352 -9.57 2.11 7.98
CA VAL A 352 -8.37 2.44 7.18
C VAL A 352 -7.39 3.31 7.98
N LEU A 353 -7.89 4.37 8.63
CA LEU A 353 -7.07 5.26 9.46
C LEU A 353 -6.39 4.49 10.60
N THR A 354 -7.19 3.74 11.38
CA THR A 354 -6.68 3.02 12.56
C THR A 354 -5.64 1.96 12.19
N GLU A 355 -5.87 1.20 11.10
CA GLU A 355 -4.94 0.15 10.68
C GLU A 355 -3.64 0.68 10.10
N GLU A 356 -3.68 1.74 9.25
CA GLU A 356 -2.45 2.33 8.70
C GLU A 356 -1.66 3.04 9.80
N GLU A 357 -2.34 3.72 10.74
CA GLU A 357 -1.71 4.32 11.91
C GLU A 357 -1.04 3.26 12.80
N ALA A 358 -1.72 2.14 13.07
CA ALA A 358 -1.16 1.04 13.85
C ALA A 358 0.04 0.37 13.15
N LYS A 359 0.01 0.26 11.82
CA LYS A 359 1.17 -0.21 11.04
C LYS A 359 2.35 0.76 11.16
N PHE A 360 2.09 2.05 11.03
CA PHE A 360 3.12 3.08 11.13
C PHE A 360 3.71 3.16 12.54
N ASN A 361 2.88 3.09 13.59
CA ASN A 361 3.33 3.12 14.98
C ASN A 361 4.29 1.97 15.34
N ARG A 362 4.21 0.83 14.66
CA ARG A 362 5.17 -0.28 14.82
C ARG A 362 6.54 0.00 14.19
N THR A 363 6.58 0.81 13.15
CA THR A 363 7.81 1.09 12.38
C THR A 363 8.46 2.41 12.76
N ILE A 364 7.70 3.38 13.29
CA ILE A 364 8.21 4.71 13.61
C ILE A 364 9.26 4.68 14.72
N ASP A 365 9.04 3.91 15.79
CA ASP A 365 9.96 3.85 16.92
C ASP A 365 11.33 3.30 16.49
N GLN A 366 11.32 2.27 15.63
CA GLN A 366 12.54 1.72 15.06
C GLN A 366 13.23 2.69 14.09
N GLY A 367 12.47 3.34 13.22
CA GLY A 367 12.99 4.35 12.29
C GLY A 367 13.61 5.54 13.00
N LEU A 368 12.97 6.05 14.05
CA LEU A 368 13.49 7.15 14.89
C LEU A 368 14.78 6.74 15.64
N SER A 369 14.85 5.52 16.15
CA SER A 369 16.07 5.02 16.82
C SER A 369 17.26 4.97 15.86
N ILE A 370 17.04 4.41 14.65
CA ILE A 370 18.09 4.33 13.62
C ILE A 370 18.51 5.72 13.15
N LEU A 371 17.53 6.64 12.95
CA LEU A 371 17.84 8.01 12.56
C LEU A 371 18.67 8.74 13.62
N ALA A 372 18.37 8.54 14.91
CA ALA A 372 19.16 9.10 16.00
C ALA A 372 20.61 8.56 16.01
N GLU A 373 20.82 7.27 15.77
CA GLU A 373 22.16 6.68 15.64
C GLU A 373 22.94 7.27 14.45
N LEU A 374 22.25 7.50 13.32
CA LEU A 374 22.84 8.15 12.14
C LEU A 374 23.19 9.60 12.41
N GLU A 375 22.35 10.36 13.13
CA GLU A 375 22.63 11.73 13.55
C GLU A 375 23.85 11.84 14.49
N GLU A 376 23.99 10.92 15.44
CA GLU A 376 25.17 10.84 16.31
C GLU A 376 26.44 10.58 15.49
N THR A 377 26.35 9.67 14.48
CA THR A 377 27.45 9.37 13.56
C THR A 377 27.84 10.60 12.73
N LEU A 378 26.85 11.28 12.12
CA LEU A 378 27.08 12.52 11.36
C LEU A 378 27.73 13.60 12.21
N SER A 379 27.26 13.76 13.44
CA SER A 379 27.79 14.75 14.39
C SER A 379 29.25 14.43 14.78
N ALA A 380 29.57 13.16 15.01
CA ALA A 380 30.94 12.70 15.31
C ALA A 380 31.87 12.92 14.11
N GLU A 381 31.40 12.70 12.90
CA GLU A 381 32.12 12.91 11.63
C GLU A 381 32.14 14.39 11.17
N LYS A 382 31.45 15.28 11.87
CA LYS A 382 31.25 16.70 11.49
C LYS A 382 30.64 16.88 10.10
N LYS A 383 29.76 15.96 9.71
CA LYS A 383 28.94 16.04 8.50
C LYS A 383 27.59 16.65 8.84
N THR A 384 27.02 17.38 7.89
CA THR A 384 25.70 18.01 8.03
C THR A 384 24.67 17.43 7.08
N GLU A 385 25.06 16.43 6.27
CA GLU A 385 24.18 15.81 5.27
C GLU A 385 24.16 14.29 5.44
N LEU A 386 22.95 13.74 5.54
CA LEU A 386 22.71 12.28 5.53
C LEU A 386 22.87 11.75 4.10
N SER A 387 23.58 10.64 3.94
CA SER A 387 23.79 10.01 2.64
C SER A 387 22.46 9.54 2.04
N GLY A 388 22.35 9.62 0.70
CA GLY A 388 21.19 9.09 -0.01
C GLY A 388 20.98 7.59 0.15
N GLU A 389 22.06 6.82 0.36
CA GLU A 389 22.00 5.37 0.62
C GLU A 389 21.40 5.06 1.99
N ASP A 390 21.78 5.79 3.05
CA ASP A 390 21.21 5.61 4.38
C ASP A 390 19.73 6.05 4.42
N ALA A 391 19.41 7.16 3.76
CA ALA A 391 18.03 7.61 3.61
C ALA A 391 17.18 6.58 2.81
N PHE A 392 17.75 5.97 1.77
CA PHE A 392 17.10 4.91 1.01
C PHE A 392 16.90 3.64 1.86
N LYS A 393 17.87 3.27 2.68
CA LYS A 393 17.76 2.13 3.60
C LYS A 393 16.66 2.33 4.64
N LEU A 394 16.53 3.55 5.19
CA LEU A 394 15.42 3.93 6.07
C LEU A 394 14.07 3.76 5.35
N TYR A 395 13.97 4.18 4.10
CA TYR A 395 12.76 4.09 3.30
C TYR A 395 12.41 2.64 2.91
N ASP A 396 13.36 1.91 2.30
CA ASP A 396 13.13 0.60 1.68
C ASP A 396 13.00 -0.53 2.72
N THR A 397 13.92 -0.55 3.70
CA THR A 397 14.00 -1.63 4.69
C THR A 397 13.07 -1.40 5.87
N TYR A 398 12.99 -0.16 6.35
CA TYR A 398 12.24 0.17 7.57
C TYR A 398 10.93 0.90 7.31
N GLY A 399 10.62 1.20 6.04
CA GLY A 399 9.36 1.88 5.67
C GLY A 399 9.25 3.31 6.20
N PHE A 400 10.39 3.96 6.50
CA PHE A 400 10.45 5.32 7.04
C PHE A 400 10.53 6.33 5.88
N PRO A 401 9.51 7.17 5.64
CA PRO A 401 9.46 8.01 4.45
C PRO A 401 10.58 9.06 4.38
N LEU A 402 11.09 9.32 3.16
CA LEU A 402 12.13 10.33 2.93
C LEU A 402 11.71 11.72 3.43
N ASP A 403 10.47 12.12 3.17
CA ASP A 403 9.95 13.42 3.61
C ASP A 403 9.99 13.56 5.12
N LEU A 404 9.68 12.50 5.85
CA LEU A 404 9.74 12.46 7.31
C LEU A 404 11.20 12.50 7.80
N THR A 405 12.10 11.79 7.14
CA THR A 405 13.55 11.83 7.41
C THR A 405 14.08 13.27 7.23
N ARG A 406 13.71 13.92 6.12
CA ARG A 406 14.09 15.31 5.82
C ARG A 406 13.58 16.29 6.87
N GLU A 407 12.30 16.19 7.22
CA GLU A 407 11.67 17.07 8.21
C GLU A 407 12.34 16.96 9.58
N ILE A 408 12.62 15.75 10.07
CA ILE A 408 13.28 15.52 11.37
C ILE A 408 14.73 16.04 11.36
N LEU A 409 15.47 15.76 10.29
CA LEU A 409 16.84 16.20 10.14
C LEU A 409 16.94 17.73 10.05
N ALA A 410 16.02 18.37 9.30
CA ALA A 410 15.96 19.83 9.20
C ALA A 410 15.69 20.54 10.55
N GLU A 411 14.84 19.96 11.42
CA GLU A 411 14.60 20.44 12.78
C GLU A 411 15.89 20.49 13.64
N ARG A 412 16.88 19.67 13.29
CA ARG A 412 18.16 19.52 13.99
C ARG A 412 19.36 20.12 13.23
N GLY A 413 19.10 20.78 12.10
CA GLY A 413 20.10 21.47 11.30
C GLY A 413 20.88 20.57 10.33
N PHE A 414 20.38 19.35 10.02
CA PHE A 414 20.94 18.44 9.03
C PHE A 414 20.15 18.49 7.73
N THR A 415 20.78 18.06 6.63
CA THR A 415 20.18 17.90 5.30
C THR A 415 20.22 16.44 4.85
N VAL A 416 19.60 16.12 3.71
CA VAL A 416 19.60 14.78 3.10
C VAL A 416 20.07 14.89 1.66
N ASP A 417 20.94 13.99 1.21
CA ASP A 417 21.31 13.82 -0.21
C ASP A 417 20.13 13.18 -0.98
N GLU A 418 19.20 14.02 -1.44
CA GLU A 418 18.03 13.60 -2.21
C GLU A 418 18.41 13.02 -3.59
N ALA A 419 19.51 13.51 -4.21
CA ALA A 419 19.98 13.02 -5.49
C ALA A 419 20.51 11.57 -5.37
N GLY A 420 21.30 11.29 -4.32
CA GLY A 420 21.74 9.93 -3.98
C GLY A 420 20.58 8.99 -3.67
N PHE A 421 19.58 9.45 -2.94
CA PHE A 421 18.36 8.69 -2.69
C PHE A 421 17.63 8.31 -3.99
N GLN A 422 17.42 9.26 -4.89
CA GLN A 422 16.77 9.01 -6.19
C GLN A 422 17.54 8.00 -7.03
N LYS A 423 18.88 8.09 -7.01
CA LYS A 423 19.75 7.13 -7.69
C LYS A 423 19.60 5.71 -7.11
N ALA A 424 19.58 5.57 -5.79
CA ALA A 424 19.38 4.28 -5.12
C ALA A 424 17.99 3.69 -5.45
N MET A 425 16.95 4.53 -5.44
CA MET A 425 15.59 4.17 -5.85
C MET A 425 15.53 3.69 -7.30
N GLN A 426 16.24 4.35 -8.20
CA GLN A 426 16.29 3.97 -9.62
C GLN A 426 16.96 2.61 -9.80
N VAL A 427 18.08 2.35 -9.11
CA VAL A 427 18.77 1.05 -9.13
C VAL A 427 17.84 -0.08 -8.67
N GLN A 428 17.09 0.14 -7.59
CA GLN A 428 16.11 -0.84 -7.12
C GLN A 428 15.01 -1.10 -8.17
N ARG A 429 14.45 -0.03 -8.77
CA ARG A 429 13.43 -0.15 -9.83
C ARG A 429 13.96 -0.93 -11.04
N GLU A 430 15.20 -0.67 -11.45
CA GLU A 430 15.84 -1.39 -12.55
C GLU A 430 16.09 -2.86 -12.21
N THR A 431 16.51 -3.15 -10.97
CA THR A 431 16.71 -4.53 -10.47
C THR A 431 15.38 -5.29 -10.43
N ALA A 432 14.32 -4.66 -9.91
CA ALA A 432 12.97 -5.21 -9.92
C ALA A 432 12.42 -5.39 -11.36
N ARG A 433 12.75 -4.46 -12.26
CA ARG A 433 12.37 -4.54 -13.69
C ARG A 433 13.13 -5.65 -14.42
N LYS A 434 14.43 -5.85 -14.11
CA LYS A 434 15.24 -6.96 -14.66
C LYS A 434 14.73 -8.31 -14.14
N ALA A 435 14.37 -8.42 -12.88
CA ALA A 435 13.76 -9.63 -12.31
C ALA A 435 12.38 -9.94 -12.94
N ARG A 436 11.62 -8.92 -13.35
CA ARG A 436 10.36 -9.08 -14.10
C ARG A 436 10.59 -9.39 -15.58
N LYS A 437 11.70 -8.97 -16.20
CA LYS A 437 12.01 -9.27 -17.61
C LYS A 437 12.27 -10.75 -17.87
N ALA A 438 12.55 -11.55 -16.85
CA ALA A 438 12.59 -13.01 -16.95
C ALA A 438 11.19 -13.66 -17.14
N THR A 439 10.11 -12.91 -17.06
CA THR A 439 8.73 -13.38 -17.11
C THR A 439 7.78 -12.52 -17.93
N ASN A 440 8.20 -11.72 -18.88
CA ASN A 440 7.27 -11.17 -19.90
C ASN A 440 7.72 -9.88 -20.59
N TYR A 441 7.47 -9.91 -21.86
CA TYR A 441 6.71 -9.02 -22.74
C TYR A 441 7.41 -7.76 -23.25
N MET A 442 7.75 -7.83 -24.56
CA MET A 442 7.92 -6.71 -25.51
C MET A 442 8.77 -5.53 -25.03
N GLY A 443 10.08 -5.73 -25.05
CA GLY A 443 11.00 -4.62 -25.21
C GLY A 443 10.77 -3.97 -26.60
N GLU A 444 10.89 -2.65 -26.69
CA GLU A 444 10.87 -1.88 -27.97
C GLU A 444 12.10 -2.14 -28.87
N ALA A 445 12.58 -3.38 -28.99
CA ALA A 445 13.46 -3.76 -30.07
C ALA A 445 12.65 -3.82 -31.37
N GLN A 446 13.18 -3.33 -32.46
CA GLN A 446 12.59 -3.53 -33.79
C GLN A 446 12.55 -5.04 -34.07
N THR A 447 11.43 -5.67 -33.76
CA THR A 447 11.21 -7.08 -33.99
C THR A 447 10.61 -7.26 -35.40
N ALA A 448 10.81 -8.42 -36.02
CA ALA A 448 10.19 -8.76 -37.31
C ALA A 448 8.67 -8.59 -37.31
N TYR A 449 8.02 -8.64 -36.13
CA TYR A 449 6.57 -8.40 -35.98
C TYR A 449 6.14 -6.98 -36.40
N GLN A 450 7.01 -5.97 -36.31
CA GLN A 450 6.71 -4.59 -36.71
C GLN A 450 6.77 -4.42 -38.23
N GLN A 451 7.42 -5.34 -38.94
CA GLN A 451 7.57 -5.31 -40.39
C GLN A 451 6.39 -6.03 -41.10
N ILE A 452 5.49 -6.71 -40.37
CA ILE A 452 4.28 -7.31 -40.92
C ILE A 452 3.39 -6.19 -41.49
N ASP A 453 2.88 -6.39 -42.70
CA ASP A 453 2.01 -5.43 -43.39
C ASP A 453 0.93 -4.88 -42.46
N PRO A 454 0.89 -3.55 -42.25
CA PRO A 454 -0.05 -2.91 -41.34
C PRO A 454 -1.52 -3.02 -41.76
N THR A 455 -1.79 -3.32 -43.03
CA THR A 455 -3.15 -3.46 -43.54
C THR A 455 -3.80 -4.82 -43.25
N LEU A 456 -2.99 -5.80 -42.83
CA LEU A 456 -3.49 -7.11 -42.44
C LEU A 456 -4.21 -7.02 -41.07
N THR A 457 -5.32 -7.72 -40.94
CA THR A 457 -6.09 -7.89 -39.70
C THR A 457 -6.47 -9.36 -39.55
N THR A 458 -6.77 -9.78 -38.31
CA THR A 458 -7.28 -11.14 -38.02
C THR A 458 -8.68 -11.02 -37.42
N GLU A 459 -9.66 -11.70 -38.03
CA GLU A 459 -11.01 -11.83 -37.48
C GLU A 459 -11.02 -12.88 -36.36
N PHE A 460 -11.47 -12.52 -35.17
CA PHE A 460 -11.62 -13.46 -34.06
C PHE A 460 -12.99 -14.14 -34.06
N THR A 461 -13.03 -15.47 -34.25
CA THR A 461 -14.25 -16.30 -34.32
C THR A 461 -14.46 -17.15 -33.06
N GLY A 462 -13.55 -17.07 -32.08
CA GLY A 462 -13.42 -18.01 -30.97
C GLY A 462 -14.42 -17.82 -29.80
N TYR A 463 -15.37 -16.91 -29.91
CA TYR A 463 -16.49 -16.89 -28.94
C TYR A 463 -17.48 -18.03 -29.18
N ASP A 464 -17.65 -18.45 -30.43
CA ASP A 464 -18.64 -19.44 -30.84
C ASP A 464 -18.03 -20.73 -31.33
N LYS A 465 -16.77 -20.71 -31.77
CA LYS A 465 -16.09 -21.83 -32.39
C LYS A 465 -14.78 -22.18 -31.67
N LEU A 466 -14.47 -23.47 -31.58
CA LEU A 466 -13.16 -24.00 -31.18
C LEU A 466 -12.31 -24.44 -32.39
N THR A 467 -12.92 -24.57 -33.55
CA THR A 467 -12.24 -24.94 -34.79
C THR A 467 -12.78 -24.08 -35.94
N ASP A 468 -11.88 -23.53 -36.75
CA ASP A 468 -12.24 -22.75 -37.95
C ASP A 468 -11.18 -22.94 -39.05
N GLU A 469 -11.53 -22.58 -40.30
CA GLU A 469 -10.59 -22.52 -41.40
C GLU A 469 -10.09 -21.12 -41.60
N GLY A 470 -8.79 -20.92 -41.77
CA GLY A 470 -8.15 -19.65 -42.05
C GLY A 470 -7.08 -19.76 -43.11
N LYS A 471 -6.60 -18.61 -43.60
CA LYS A 471 -5.51 -18.49 -44.55
C LYS A 471 -4.31 -17.82 -43.89
N ILE A 472 -3.11 -18.40 -44.06
CA ILE A 472 -1.87 -17.81 -43.55
C ILE A 472 -1.56 -16.52 -44.30
N THR A 473 -1.45 -15.41 -43.59
CA THR A 473 -1.20 -14.08 -44.15
C THR A 473 0.22 -13.59 -43.88
N ALA A 474 0.86 -14.00 -42.78
CA ALA A 474 2.25 -13.69 -42.46
C ALA A 474 2.86 -14.77 -41.56
N MET A 475 4.17 -14.90 -41.61
CA MET A 475 4.93 -15.80 -40.73
C MET A 475 6.22 -15.16 -40.28
N VAL A 476 6.58 -15.43 -39.03
CA VAL A 476 7.82 -15.01 -38.41
C VAL A 476 8.54 -16.23 -37.86
N ARG A 477 9.80 -16.44 -38.22
CA ARG A 477 10.67 -17.43 -37.62
C ARG A 477 11.33 -16.90 -36.37
N ILE A 478 11.38 -17.68 -35.29
CA ILE A 478 12.12 -17.43 -34.06
C ILE A 478 13.49 -18.11 -34.21
N LEU A 479 14.57 -17.31 -34.12
CA LEU A 479 15.93 -17.80 -34.24
C LEU A 479 16.45 -18.30 -32.89
N PRO A 480 17.39 -19.27 -32.85
CA PRO A 480 18.00 -19.74 -31.60
C PRO A 480 18.76 -18.61 -30.87
N GLU A 481 18.83 -18.65 -29.53
CA GLU A 481 19.46 -17.65 -28.65
C GLU A 481 20.96 -17.39 -28.96
N GLU A 482 21.62 -18.26 -29.71
CA GLU A 482 23.06 -18.14 -30.08
C GLU A 482 23.31 -17.28 -31.32
N SER A 483 22.27 -16.77 -31.99
CA SER A 483 22.44 -15.88 -33.16
C SER A 483 22.69 -14.43 -32.68
N GLU A 484 23.75 -13.80 -33.20
CA GLU A 484 24.08 -12.37 -32.97
C GLU A 484 23.08 -11.41 -33.69
N GLU A 485 22.12 -11.94 -34.44
CA GLU A 485 21.08 -11.21 -35.16
C GLU A 485 19.78 -11.16 -34.36
N ASP A 486 18.88 -10.23 -34.71
CA ASP A 486 17.54 -10.08 -34.12
C ASP A 486 16.88 -11.47 -33.93
N ALA A 487 16.40 -11.74 -32.71
CA ALA A 487 15.83 -13.04 -32.31
C ALA A 487 14.62 -13.49 -33.18
N THR A 488 14.18 -12.70 -34.19
CA THR A 488 13.05 -12.99 -35.06
C THR A 488 13.28 -12.49 -36.49
N ALA A 489 12.79 -13.23 -37.51
CA ALA A 489 12.86 -12.85 -38.91
C ALA A 489 11.54 -13.16 -39.67
N LEU A 490 11.10 -12.27 -40.56
CA LEU A 490 10.01 -12.58 -41.51
C LEU A 490 10.42 -13.73 -42.43
N THR A 491 9.49 -14.62 -42.69
CA THR A 491 9.73 -15.79 -43.56
C THR A 491 8.52 -16.10 -44.42
N GLU A 492 8.76 -16.67 -45.63
CA GLU A 492 7.69 -17.17 -46.49
C GLU A 492 7.31 -18.63 -46.21
N ALA A 493 8.14 -19.33 -45.40
CA ALA A 493 7.87 -20.70 -45.02
C ALA A 493 8.47 -21.09 -43.67
N LEU A 494 7.79 -21.96 -42.92
CA LEU A 494 8.28 -22.62 -41.72
C LEU A 494 8.29 -24.13 -41.96
N ALA A 495 9.44 -24.80 -41.78
CA ALA A 495 9.65 -26.22 -41.98
C ALA A 495 9.64 -27.01 -40.67
N GLU A 496 9.58 -28.32 -40.75
CA GLU A 496 9.62 -29.24 -39.59
C GLU A 496 10.79 -28.91 -38.66
N GLY A 497 10.50 -28.74 -37.36
CA GLY A 497 11.45 -28.37 -36.32
C GLY A 497 11.58 -26.86 -36.10
N ASP A 498 11.16 -26.00 -37.03
CA ASP A 498 11.20 -24.55 -36.88
C ASP A 498 10.27 -24.11 -35.78
N GLU A 499 10.72 -23.16 -34.99
CA GLU A 499 9.91 -22.37 -34.06
C GLU A 499 9.56 -21.01 -34.69
N GLY A 500 8.29 -20.59 -34.54
CA GLY A 500 7.84 -19.35 -35.19
C GLY A 500 6.45 -18.93 -34.79
N THR A 501 5.98 -17.87 -35.45
CA THR A 501 4.62 -17.34 -35.29
C THR A 501 3.91 -17.35 -36.64
N ILE A 502 2.72 -17.93 -36.70
CA ILE A 502 1.82 -17.94 -37.87
C ILE A 502 0.71 -16.91 -37.62
N VAL A 503 0.47 -16.01 -38.58
CA VAL A 503 -0.64 -15.06 -38.61
C VAL A 503 -1.64 -15.48 -39.68
N THR A 504 -2.93 -15.47 -39.35
CA THR A 504 -4.01 -15.86 -40.25
C THR A 504 -5.03 -14.73 -40.42
N ASP A 505 -5.83 -14.78 -41.49
CA ASP A 505 -6.91 -13.82 -41.75
C ASP A 505 -8.07 -13.89 -40.73
N LYS A 506 -8.30 -15.09 -40.16
CA LYS A 506 -9.26 -15.36 -39.09
C LYS A 506 -8.76 -16.47 -38.18
N THR A 507 -9.23 -16.45 -36.91
CA THR A 507 -8.81 -17.44 -35.92
C THR A 507 -9.86 -17.67 -34.82
N PRO A 508 -10.03 -18.96 -34.36
CA PRO A 508 -10.77 -19.25 -33.15
C PRO A 508 -9.92 -19.08 -31.85
N PHE A 509 -8.60 -18.83 -31.99
CA PHE A 509 -7.69 -18.74 -30.86
C PHE A 509 -7.80 -17.35 -30.17
N TYR A 510 -8.06 -17.33 -28.88
CA TYR A 510 -8.03 -16.12 -28.07
C TYR A 510 -6.59 -15.71 -27.82
N ALA A 511 -6.26 -14.48 -28.15
CA ALA A 511 -4.93 -13.93 -27.87
C ALA A 511 -4.87 -13.33 -26.46
N THR A 512 -3.73 -13.46 -25.78
CA THR A 512 -3.49 -12.95 -24.43
C THR A 512 -3.93 -11.50 -24.30
N MET A 513 -4.96 -11.25 -23.48
CA MET A 513 -5.51 -9.90 -23.24
C MET A 513 -6.31 -9.88 -21.93
N GLY A 514 -6.36 -8.73 -21.24
CA GLY A 514 -7.19 -8.54 -20.03
C GLY A 514 -6.86 -9.48 -18.86
N GLY A 515 -5.62 -10.02 -18.83
CA GLY A 515 -5.19 -10.99 -17.83
C GLY A 515 -5.52 -12.45 -18.17
N GLN A 516 -6.28 -12.75 -19.22
CA GLN A 516 -6.48 -14.12 -19.69
C GLN A 516 -5.31 -14.54 -20.57
N GLN A 517 -4.74 -15.72 -20.30
CA GLN A 517 -3.71 -16.35 -21.11
C GLN A 517 -4.24 -16.74 -22.50
N GLY A 518 -3.39 -16.65 -23.51
CA GLY A 518 -3.69 -17.03 -24.87
C GLY A 518 -3.96 -18.54 -25.00
N ASP A 519 -4.77 -18.89 -25.97
CA ASP A 519 -5.08 -20.29 -26.25
C ASP A 519 -3.88 -21.05 -26.81
N ILE A 520 -3.90 -22.33 -26.56
CA ILE A 520 -3.03 -23.35 -27.16
C ILE A 520 -3.83 -24.27 -28.06
N GLY A 521 -3.15 -24.99 -28.92
CA GLY A 521 -3.82 -25.97 -29.82
C GLY A 521 -2.96 -26.35 -31.00
N VAL A 522 -3.59 -26.60 -32.14
CA VAL A 522 -2.90 -27.03 -33.36
C VAL A 522 -3.40 -26.28 -34.60
N ILE A 523 -2.48 -26.05 -35.54
CA ILE A 523 -2.80 -25.59 -36.89
C ILE A 523 -2.40 -26.70 -37.85
N GLU A 524 -3.31 -27.13 -38.76
CA GLU A 524 -3.12 -28.27 -39.65
C GLU A 524 -3.41 -27.89 -41.09
N ALA A 525 -2.60 -28.45 -42.02
CA ALA A 525 -2.82 -28.38 -43.45
C ALA A 525 -2.42 -29.74 -44.10
N GLY A 526 -3.39 -30.59 -44.35
CA GLY A 526 -3.12 -31.95 -44.79
C GLY A 526 -2.31 -32.74 -43.75
N ASN A 527 -1.05 -33.10 -44.11
CA ASN A 527 -0.13 -33.79 -43.19
C ASN A 527 0.79 -32.82 -42.40
N ASN A 528 0.71 -31.52 -42.68
CA ASN A 528 1.48 -30.52 -41.97
C ASN A 528 0.82 -30.21 -40.63
N ARG A 529 1.60 -30.13 -39.56
CA ARG A 529 1.11 -29.87 -38.20
C ARG A 529 2.00 -28.89 -37.46
N PHE A 530 1.38 -27.82 -36.93
CA PHE A 530 2.02 -26.82 -36.11
C PHE A 530 1.37 -26.81 -34.71
N ALA A 531 2.18 -27.01 -33.67
CA ALA A 531 1.71 -26.94 -32.29
C ALA A 531 1.76 -25.51 -31.81
N VAL A 532 0.62 -24.91 -31.51
CA VAL A 532 0.49 -23.57 -30.91
C VAL A 532 0.68 -23.69 -29.41
N ARG A 533 1.68 -22.98 -28.86
CA ARG A 533 2.01 -22.96 -27.44
C ARG A 533 1.51 -21.67 -26.76
N ASP A 534 1.34 -20.60 -27.53
CA ASP A 534 0.82 -19.32 -27.06
C ASP A 534 0.17 -18.56 -28.23
N THR A 535 -0.79 -17.70 -27.89
CA THR A 535 -1.47 -16.85 -28.87
C THR A 535 -1.40 -15.40 -28.38
N ILE A 536 -0.83 -14.52 -29.19
CA ILE A 536 -0.48 -13.15 -28.85
C ILE A 536 -1.16 -12.12 -29.76
N HIS A 537 -1.46 -10.95 -29.20
CA HIS A 537 -1.87 -9.79 -29.99
C HIS A 537 -0.65 -9.12 -30.63
N LEU A 538 -0.77 -8.83 -31.92
CA LEU A 538 0.19 -8.06 -32.69
C LEU A 538 -0.41 -6.71 -33.05
N LYS A 539 0.45 -5.73 -33.34
CA LYS A 539 0.05 -4.36 -33.68
C LYS A 539 -0.84 -4.35 -34.94
N GLY A 540 -1.91 -3.54 -34.90
CA GLY A 540 -2.85 -3.39 -36.02
C GLY A 540 -3.94 -4.48 -36.08
N GLY A 541 -4.34 -5.05 -34.93
CA GLY A 541 -5.46 -6.02 -34.84
C GLY A 541 -5.16 -7.40 -35.40
N LYS A 542 -3.88 -7.79 -35.45
CA LYS A 542 -3.45 -9.13 -35.87
C LYS A 542 -3.31 -10.06 -34.69
N VAL A 543 -3.51 -11.35 -34.91
CA VAL A 543 -3.29 -12.41 -33.94
C VAL A 543 -2.17 -13.34 -34.44
N GLY A 544 -1.14 -13.51 -33.61
CA GLY A 544 0.00 -14.39 -33.87
C GLY A 544 -0.10 -15.68 -33.04
N HIS A 545 -0.02 -16.83 -33.72
CA HIS A 545 0.01 -18.15 -33.11
C HIS A 545 1.46 -18.61 -33.01
N THR A 546 2.03 -18.55 -31.81
CA THR A 546 3.44 -18.86 -31.53
C THR A 546 3.59 -20.34 -31.16
N GLY A 547 4.54 -21.04 -31.80
CA GLY A 547 4.72 -22.45 -31.56
C GLY A 547 5.81 -23.10 -32.41
N LYS A 548 5.64 -24.39 -32.70
CA LYS A 548 6.63 -25.22 -33.40
C LYS A 548 5.99 -26.08 -34.48
N VAL A 549 6.64 -26.18 -35.67
CA VAL A 549 6.26 -27.13 -36.69
C VAL A 549 6.65 -28.54 -36.25
N LEU A 550 5.64 -29.41 -36.07
CA LEU A 550 5.83 -30.79 -35.65
C LEU A 550 6.05 -31.72 -36.87
N SER A 551 5.45 -31.41 -38.02
CA SER A 551 5.64 -32.15 -39.28
C SER A 551 5.33 -31.30 -40.51
N GLY A 552 6.07 -31.50 -41.58
CA GLY A 552 5.85 -30.88 -42.88
C GLY A 552 6.33 -29.45 -42.99
N MET A 553 5.64 -28.60 -43.78
CA MET A 553 6.03 -27.20 -44.05
C MET A 553 4.78 -26.37 -44.28
N PHE A 554 4.76 -25.17 -43.70
CA PHE A 554 3.72 -24.14 -43.91
C PHE A 554 4.22 -23.02 -44.80
N ARG A 555 3.34 -22.43 -45.62
CA ARG A 555 3.67 -21.31 -46.53
C ARG A 555 2.61 -20.21 -46.44
N ILE A 556 3.01 -18.98 -46.72
CA ILE A 556 2.09 -17.84 -46.84
C ILE A 556 1.08 -18.15 -47.97
N GLY A 557 -0.19 -17.84 -47.70
CA GLY A 557 -1.29 -18.08 -48.65
C GLY A 557 -1.93 -19.45 -48.54
N GLU A 558 -1.39 -20.36 -47.73
CA GLU A 558 -1.95 -21.71 -47.51
C GLU A 558 -3.23 -21.64 -46.65
N SER A 559 -4.23 -22.45 -47.00
CA SER A 559 -5.44 -22.65 -46.19
C SER A 559 -5.15 -23.68 -45.10
N VAL A 560 -5.50 -23.34 -43.87
CA VAL A 560 -5.24 -24.16 -42.68
C VAL A 560 -6.49 -24.34 -41.84
N THR A 561 -6.57 -25.45 -41.14
CA THR A 561 -7.54 -25.67 -40.06
C THR A 561 -6.90 -25.30 -38.74
N LEU A 562 -7.52 -24.39 -38.02
CA LEU A 562 -7.10 -23.93 -36.67
C LEU A 562 -8.01 -24.63 -35.65
N ALA A 563 -7.41 -25.37 -34.71
CA ALA A 563 -8.15 -26.11 -33.68
C ALA A 563 -7.58 -25.78 -32.30
N VAL A 564 -8.38 -25.10 -31.49
CA VAL A 564 -8.08 -24.76 -30.10
C VAL A 564 -8.14 -25.99 -29.21
N ASP A 565 -7.26 -26.13 -28.23
CA ASP A 565 -7.36 -27.16 -27.21
C ASP A 565 -8.62 -26.90 -26.34
N ALA A 566 -9.62 -27.76 -26.53
CA ALA A 566 -10.93 -27.59 -25.93
C ALA A 566 -10.90 -27.69 -24.40
N ALA A 567 -10.06 -28.56 -23.84
CA ALA A 567 -9.95 -28.72 -22.37
C ALA A 567 -9.25 -27.52 -21.73
N ASN A 568 -8.18 -27.03 -22.35
CA ASN A 568 -7.47 -25.84 -21.89
C ASN A 568 -8.38 -24.60 -21.92
N ARG A 569 -9.11 -24.39 -23.03
CA ARG A 569 -10.07 -23.26 -23.17
C ARG A 569 -11.22 -23.37 -22.17
N ASP A 570 -11.78 -24.56 -21.93
CA ASP A 570 -12.89 -24.77 -21.00
C ASP A 570 -12.46 -24.46 -19.57
N ASN A 571 -11.31 -24.98 -19.13
CA ASN A 571 -10.78 -24.67 -17.79
C ASN A 571 -10.39 -23.18 -17.63
N THR A 572 -9.83 -22.56 -18.67
CA THR A 572 -9.56 -21.11 -18.67
C THR A 572 -10.87 -20.31 -18.54
N ALA A 573 -11.91 -20.68 -19.28
CA ALA A 573 -13.23 -20.02 -19.19
C ALA A 573 -13.90 -20.20 -17.82
N LYS A 574 -13.74 -21.37 -17.17
CA LYS A 574 -14.18 -21.62 -15.79
C LYS A 574 -13.47 -20.69 -14.81
N ASN A 575 -12.15 -20.61 -14.89
CA ASN A 575 -11.36 -19.73 -14.03
C ASN A 575 -11.68 -18.25 -14.30
N HIS A 576 -11.89 -17.85 -15.55
CA HIS A 576 -12.24 -16.47 -15.87
C HIS A 576 -13.63 -16.08 -15.34
N SER A 577 -14.61 -16.94 -15.54
CA SER A 577 -15.96 -16.71 -14.99
C SER A 577 -15.95 -16.73 -13.47
N GLY A 578 -15.16 -17.61 -12.85
CA GLY A 578 -14.91 -17.65 -11.43
C GLY A 578 -14.29 -16.35 -10.90
N THR A 579 -13.42 -15.69 -11.67
CA THR A 579 -12.81 -14.40 -11.32
C THR A 579 -13.86 -13.29 -11.18
N HIS A 580 -14.84 -13.22 -12.07
CA HIS A 580 -15.93 -12.24 -11.98
C HIS A 580 -16.83 -12.46 -10.75
N LEU A 581 -17.17 -13.72 -10.46
CA LEU A 581 -17.92 -14.05 -9.25
C LEU A 581 -17.10 -13.73 -7.97
N LEU A 582 -15.80 -14.01 -7.99
CA LEU A 582 -14.88 -13.69 -6.89
C LEU A 582 -14.80 -12.18 -6.65
N HIS A 583 -14.68 -11.39 -7.69
CA HIS A 583 -14.61 -9.93 -7.60
C HIS A 583 -15.85 -9.36 -6.90
N GLU A 584 -17.04 -9.77 -7.34
CA GLU A 584 -18.28 -9.30 -6.73
C GLU A 584 -18.46 -9.80 -5.29
N ALA A 585 -18.13 -11.06 -5.01
CA ALA A 585 -18.17 -11.62 -3.67
C ALA A 585 -17.23 -10.88 -2.70
N LEU A 586 -16.03 -10.52 -3.16
CA LEU A 586 -15.11 -9.70 -2.37
C LEU A 586 -15.69 -8.31 -2.10
N ARG A 587 -16.36 -7.68 -3.05
CA ARG A 587 -17.04 -6.39 -2.86
C ARG A 587 -18.19 -6.50 -1.86
N GLU A 588 -19.00 -7.56 -1.94
CA GLU A 588 -20.11 -7.78 -1.03
C GLU A 588 -19.64 -8.02 0.41
N VAL A 589 -18.55 -8.77 0.59
CA VAL A 589 -18.02 -9.13 1.92
C VAL A 589 -17.16 -8.03 2.53
N LEU A 590 -16.31 -7.37 1.73
CA LEU A 590 -15.30 -6.42 2.21
C LEU A 590 -15.70 -4.95 1.97
N GLY A 591 -16.60 -4.69 1.02
CA GLY A 591 -17.09 -3.35 0.67
C GLY A 591 -16.69 -2.86 -0.72
N ASN A 592 -17.33 -1.77 -1.15
CA ASN A 592 -17.22 -1.22 -2.51
C ASN A 592 -15.85 -0.63 -2.90
N HIS A 593 -14.92 -0.51 -1.94
CA HIS A 593 -13.54 -0.09 -2.20
C HIS A 593 -12.69 -1.17 -2.87
N VAL A 594 -13.18 -2.42 -2.91
CA VAL A 594 -12.52 -3.51 -3.61
C VAL A 594 -12.63 -3.27 -5.12
N ASN A 595 -11.50 -3.03 -5.77
CA ASN A 595 -11.37 -2.87 -7.21
C ASN A 595 -10.23 -3.76 -7.71
N GLN A 596 -10.34 -4.23 -8.94
CA GLN A 596 -9.27 -4.99 -9.57
C GLN A 596 -8.02 -4.12 -9.74
N ALA A 597 -6.88 -4.61 -9.23
CA ALA A 597 -5.55 -4.03 -9.42
C ALA A 597 -4.71 -4.83 -10.43
N GLY A 598 -5.09 -6.08 -10.66
CA GLY A 598 -4.50 -6.99 -11.64
C GLY A 598 -5.25 -8.30 -11.69
N SER A 599 -5.09 -9.02 -12.80
CA SER A 599 -5.68 -10.36 -12.99
C SER A 599 -4.74 -11.23 -13.81
N PHE A 600 -4.76 -12.51 -13.55
CA PHE A 600 -4.17 -13.54 -14.41
C PHE A 600 -5.04 -14.79 -14.37
N VAL A 601 -5.43 -15.27 -15.54
CA VAL A 601 -6.32 -16.43 -15.70
C VAL A 601 -5.72 -17.39 -16.69
N SER A 602 -5.51 -18.63 -16.27
CA SER A 602 -5.05 -19.76 -17.09
C SER A 602 -5.97 -20.97 -16.90
N ALA A 603 -5.69 -22.07 -17.58
CA ALA A 603 -6.39 -23.33 -17.35
C ALA A 603 -6.16 -23.89 -15.92
N ASP A 604 -4.98 -23.64 -15.35
CA ASP A 604 -4.56 -24.22 -14.06
C ASP A 604 -5.10 -23.45 -12.86
N ARG A 605 -5.24 -22.11 -12.95
CA ARG A 605 -5.65 -21.26 -11.83
C ARG A 605 -6.11 -19.88 -12.28
N LEU A 606 -6.80 -19.21 -11.40
CA LEU A 606 -7.00 -17.77 -11.44
C LEU A 606 -6.19 -17.08 -10.34
N ARG A 607 -5.71 -15.87 -10.64
CA ARG A 607 -5.06 -14.95 -9.72
C ARG A 607 -5.76 -13.61 -9.84
N PHE A 608 -6.19 -13.07 -8.70
CA PHE A 608 -6.89 -11.81 -8.64
C PHE A 608 -6.22 -10.88 -7.64
N ASP A 609 -5.70 -9.76 -8.13
CA ASP A 609 -5.09 -8.71 -7.32
C ASP A 609 -6.12 -7.61 -7.14
N PHE A 610 -6.38 -7.19 -5.91
CA PHE A 610 -7.43 -6.23 -5.59
C PHE A 610 -7.04 -5.26 -4.50
N THR A 611 -7.69 -4.09 -4.50
CA THR A 611 -7.45 -3.06 -3.50
C THR A 611 -8.10 -3.44 -2.18
N HIS A 612 -7.28 -3.66 -1.15
CA HIS A 612 -7.73 -3.84 0.23
C HIS A 612 -6.56 -3.59 1.20
N PHE A 613 -6.86 -3.00 2.35
CA PHE A 613 -5.87 -2.46 3.29
C PHE A 613 -5.38 -3.46 4.34
N ALA A 614 -6.08 -4.59 4.54
CA ALA A 614 -5.77 -5.61 5.55
C ALA A 614 -5.67 -7.02 4.94
N ALA A 615 -5.04 -7.96 5.66
CA ALA A 615 -5.17 -9.37 5.35
C ALA A 615 -6.60 -9.84 5.65
N LEU A 616 -7.15 -10.70 4.78
CA LEU A 616 -8.46 -11.28 5.01
C LEU A 616 -8.40 -12.27 6.19
N THR A 617 -9.40 -12.21 7.03
CA THR A 617 -9.57 -13.20 8.08
C THR A 617 -10.04 -14.54 7.50
N PRO A 618 -9.76 -15.69 8.17
CA PRO A 618 -10.30 -16.97 7.73
C PRO A 618 -11.83 -17.00 7.58
N GLY A 619 -12.53 -16.19 8.40
CA GLY A 619 -13.99 -16.04 8.32
C GLY A 619 -14.45 -15.28 7.08
N GLU A 620 -13.73 -14.24 6.65
CA GLU A 620 -14.01 -13.50 5.44
C GLU A 620 -13.71 -14.35 4.19
N ILE A 621 -12.57 -15.05 4.15
CA ILE A 621 -12.25 -15.99 3.07
C ILE A 621 -13.35 -17.03 2.91
N LYS A 622 -13.80 -17.64 4.02
CA LYS A 622 -14.86 -18.62 3.99
C LYS A 622 -16.19 -18.05 3.46
N LYS A 623 -16.57 -16.83 3.88
CA LYS A 623 -17.78 -16.15 3.39
C LYS A 623 -17.70 -15.88 1.90
N VAL A 624 -16.54 -15.42 1.39
CA VAL A 624 -16.32 -15.19 -0.05
C VAL A 624 -16.46 -16.50 -0.82
N GLU A 625 -15.84 -17.60 -0.36
CA GLU A 625 -15.96 -18.92 -0.99
C GLU A 625 -17.41 -19.44 -0.99
N GLU A 626 -18.10 -19.30 0.12
CA GLU A 626 -19.51 -19.72 0.26
C GLU A 626 -20.41 -18.93 -0.70
N LEU A 627 -20.18 -17.62 -0.82
CA LEU A 627 -20.93 -16.74 -1.73
C LEU A 627 -20.68 -17.10 -3.18
N VAL A 628 -19.42 -17.22 -3.62
CA VAL A 628 -19.08 -17.62 -4.98
C VAL A 628 -19.67 -19.00 -5.33
N ASN A 629 -19.54 -20.00 -4.43
CA ASN A 629 -20.05 -21.32 -4.68
C ASN A 629 -21.58 -21.39 -4.67
N ARG A 630 -22.25 -20.46 -3.94
CA ARG A 630 -23.71 -20.30 -4.01
C ARG A 630 -24.13 -19.82 -5.41
N GLU A 631 -23.45 -18.82 -5.98
CA GLU A 631 -23.75 -18.27 -7.31
C GLU A 631 -23.39 -19.26 -8.43
N ILE A 632 -22.34 -20.07 -8.24
CA ILE A 632 -22.04 -21.19 -9.15
C ILE A 632 -23.22 -22.18 -9.18
N LYS A 633 -23.70 -22.62 -8.01
CA LYS A 633 -24.81 -23.57 -7.88
C LYS A 633 -26.15 -23.02 -8.34
N ALA A 634 -26.33 -21.68 -8.33
CA ALA A 634 -27.55 -21.05 -8.81
C ALA A 634 -27.75 -21.20 -10.31
N GLY A 635 -26.70 -21.53 -11.07
CA GLY A 635 -26.80 -21.85 -12.50
C GLY A 635 -27.24 -20.65 -13.36
N HIS A 636 -26.65 -19.49 -13.14
CA HIS A 636 -26.97 -18.30 -13.93
C HIS A 636 -26.45 -18.42 -15.36
N ALA A 637 -27.30 -18.03 -16.32
CA ALA A 637 -26.87 -17.87 -17.71
C ALA A 637 -25.82 -16.73 -17.78
N VAL A 638 -24.73 -16.96 -18.51
CA VAL A 638 -23.72 -15.94 -18.80
C VAL A 638 -24.07 -15.24 -20.10
N GLU A 639 -24.63 -14.05 -19.99
CA GLU A 639 -25.02 -13.23 -21.11
C GLU A 639 -23.91 -12.28 -21.54
N THR A 640 -23.67 -12.17 -22.85
CA THR A 640 -22.70 -11.22 -23.41
C THR A 640 -23.39 -10.32 -24.43
N LYS A 641 -23.18 -8.99 -24.30
CA LYS A 641 -23.73 -7.99 -25.22
C LYS A 641 -22.66 -6.94 -25.56
N VAL A 642 -22.61 -6.55 -26.82
CA VAL A 642 -21.81 -5.41 -27.28
C VAL A 642 -22.74 -4.19 -27.31
N MET A 643 -22.30 -3.10 -26.67
CA MET A 643 -23.09 -1.86 -26.58
C MET A 643 -22.18 -0.65 -26.40
N GLY A 644 -22.72 0.55 -26.57
CA GLY A 644 -21.99 1.79 -26.31
C GLY A 644 -21.59 1.90 -24.83
N ILE A 645 -20.42 2.49 -24.56
CA ILE A 645 -19.86 2.59 -23.20
C ILE A 645 -20.82 3.32 -22.21
N GLU A 646 -21.54 4.32 -22.66
CA GLU A 646 -22.52 5.06 -21.83
C GLU A 646 -23.73 4.19 -21.46
N ASP A 647 -24.17 3.34 -22.36
CA ASP A 647 -25.29 2.41 -22.09
C ASP A 647 -24.83 1.27 -21.18
N ALA A 648 -23.59 0.83 -21.30
CA ALA A 648 -22.98 -0.13 -20.39
C ALA A 648 -22.91 0.42 -18.95
N LYS A 649 -22.51 1.69 -18.78
CA LYS A 649 -22.51 2.36 -17.48
C LYS A 649 -23.91 2.49 -16.88
N LYS A 650 -24.91 2.85 -17.68
CA LYS A 650 -26.34 2.91 -17.26
C LYS A 650 -26.86 1.52 -16.85
N ALA A 651 -26.39 0.45 -17.50
CA ALA A 651 -26.72 -0.91 -17.14
C ALA A 651 -25.99 -1.40 -15.88
N GLY A 652 -25.17 -0.56 -15.23
CA GLY A 652 -24.42 -0.90 -14.01
C GLY A 652 -23.15 -1.69 -14.27
N ALA A 653 -22.66 -1.75 -15.51
CA ALA A 653 -21.44 -2.47 -15.83
C ALA A 653 -20.22 -1.80 -15.20
N LYS A 654 -19.42 -2.60 -14.48
CA LYS A 654 -18.18 -2.15 -13.86
C LYS A 654 -17.07 -2.12 -14.90
N ALA A 655 -16.39 -0.97 -14.99
CA ALA A 655 -15.21 -0.77 -15.82
C ALA A 655 -13.95 -0.86 -14.98
N LEU A 656 -12.88 -1.43 -15.51
CA LEU A 656 -11.57 -1.47 -14.85
C LEU A 656 -10.96 -0.06 -14.84
N PHE A 657 -10.43 0.35 -13.70
CA PHE A 657 -9.73 1.63 -13.57
C PHE A 657 -8.45 1.64 -14.42
N GLY A 658 -8.33 2.63 -15.31
CA GLY A 658 -7.11 2.89 -16.08
C GLY A 658 -7.06 2.25 -17.47
N GLU A 659 -8.04 1.45 -17.88
CA GLU A 659 -8.13 0.98 -19.26
C GLU A 659 -8.85 2.00 -20.16
N LYS A 660 -8.30 2.18 -21.39
CA LYS A 660 -8.96 2.97 -22.42
C LYS A 660 -9.92 2.06 -23.20
N TYR A 661 -11.20 2.25 -23.00
CA TYR A 661 -12.23 1.55 -23.75
C TYR A 661 -12.56 2.30 -25.03
N GLY A 662 -12.89 1.57 -26.10
CA GLY A 662 -13.46 2.16 -27.30
C GLY A 662 -14.92 2.63 -27.09
N ASP A 663 -15.52 3.19 -28.14
CA ASP A 663 -16.92 3.62 -28.13
C ASP A 663 -17.89 2.45 -27.92
N GLU A 664 -17.54 1.25 -28.37
CA GLU A 664 -18.27 0.01 -28.16
C GLU A 664 -17.50 -0.93 -27.20
N VAL A 665 -18.21 -1.51 -26.24
CA VAL A 665 -17.67 -2.40 -25.21
C VAL A 665 -18.50 -3.67 -25.09
N ARG A 666 -17.82 -4.77 -24.74
CA ARG A 666 -18.46 -6.05 -24.48
C ARG A 666 -18.78 -6.15 -22.98
N VAL A 667 -20.06 -6.28 -22.65
CA VAL A 667 -20.58 -6.46 -21.29
C VAL A 667 -20.84 -7.94 -21.05
N VAL A 668 -20.33 -8.48 -19.96
CA VAL A 668 -20.59 -9.84 -19.48
C VAL A 668 -21.43 -9.76 -18.21
N ARG A 669 -22.58 -10.44 -18.22
CA ARG A 669 -23.52 -10.49 -17.10
C ARG A 669 -23.75 -11.92 -16.64
N MET A 670 -23.70 -12.15 -15.33
CA MET A 670 -23.95 -13.42 -14.66
C MET A 670 -25.10 -13.24 -13.66
N GLY A 671 -26.33 -13.49 -14.13
CA GLY A 671 -27.55 -13.17 -13.36
C GLY A 671 -27.63 -11.69 -13.00
N ASP A 672 -28.07 -11.41 -11.78
CA ASP A 672 -28.06 -10.06 -11.17
C ASP A 672 -26.83 -9.83 -10.27
N PHE A 673 -25.97 -10.84 -10.15
CA PHE A 673 -24.84 -10.82 -9.23
C PHE A 673 -23.63 -10.08 -9.81
N SER A 674 -23.19 -10.37 -11.01
CA SER A 674 -22.03 -9.71 -11.62
C SER A 674 -22.33 -9.14 -13.00
N THR A 675 -21.95 -7.87 -13.24
CA THR A 675 -22.03 -7.22 -14.56
C THR A 675 -20.76 -6.40 -14.77
N GLU A 676 -19.92 -6.79 -15.73
CA GLU A 676 -18.59 -6.21 -15.94
C GLU A 676 -18.24 -6.06 -17.42
N LEU A 677 -17.34 -5.10 -17.74
CA LEU A 677 -16.74 -4.99 -19.06
C LEU A 677 -15.66 -6.05 -19.21
N CYS A 678 -15.82 -6.98 -20.14
CA CYS A 678 -14.84 -8.05 -20.33
C CYS A 678 -14.83 -8.58 -21.77
N GLY A 679 -13.62 -8.64 -22.38
CA GLY A 679 -13.36 -9.20 -23.68
C GLY A 679 -13.00 -10.69 -23.69
N GLY A 680 -12.90 -11.34 -22.52
CA GLY A 680 -12.42 -12.72 -22.39
C GLY A 680 -13.44 -13.79 -22.73
N THR A 681 -13.02 -15.05 -22.63
CA THR A 681 -13.87 -16.23 -22.87
C THR A 681 -14.49 -16.70 -21.55
N HIS A 682 -15.76 -17.09 -21.59
CA HIS A 682 -16.53 -17.45 -20.40
C HIS A 682 -17.33 -18.73 -20.60
N VAL A 683 -17.71 -19.37 -19.51
CA VAL A 683 -18.67 -20.48 -19.53
C VAL A 683 -20.05 -19.96 -19.96
N LYS A 684 -20.90 -20.82 -20.48
CA LYS A 684 -22.28 -20.47 -20.88
C LYS A 684 -23.25 -20.38 -19.71
N ASN A 685 -22.93 -21.08 -18.61
CA ASN A 685 -23.70 -21.09 -17.37
C ASN A 685 -22.74 -21.17 -16.19
N THR A 686 -23.03 -20.49 -15.07
CA THR A 686 -22.13 -20.48 -13.90
C THR A 686 -21.96 -21.88 -13.29
N GLU A 687 -22.94 -22.77 -13.40
CA GLU A 687 -22.83 -24.17 -12.95
C GLU A 687 -21.68 -24.94 -13.62
N ASN A 688 -21.30 -24.56 -14.86
CA ASN A 688 -20.19 -25.19 -15.58
C ASN A 688 -18.82 -24.95 -14.93
N ILE A 689 -18.71 -23.98 -14.02
CA ILE A 689 -17.49 -23.74 -13.22
C ILE A 689 -17.26 -24.92 -12.26
N GLY A 690 -18.34 -25.57 -11.82
CA GLY A 690 -18.33 -26.68 -10.87
C GLY A 690 -18.25 -26.20 -9.42
N ALA A 691 -17.06 -25.81 -8.98
CA ALA A 691 -16.81 -25.21 -7.68
C ALA A 691 -15.55 -24.35 -7.72
N MET A 692 -15.37 -23.49 -6.71
CA MET A 692 -14.16 -22.69 -6.52
C MET A 692 -13.60 -22.86 -5.11
N LYS A 693 -12.26 -22.90 -5.00
CA LYS A 693 -11.51 -22.90 -3.75
C LYS A 693 -10.42 -21.83 -3.77
N ILE A 694 -10.38 -20.98 -2.78
CA ILE A 694 -9.26 -20.06 -2.55
C ILE A 694 -8.13 -20.85 -1.90
N VAL A 695 -6.95 -20.87 -2.53
CA VAL A 695 -5.78 -21.62 -2.06
C VAL A 695 -4.76 -20.73 -1.38
N SER A 696 -4.71 -19.44 -1.74
CA SER A 696 -3.84 -18.48 -1.06
C SER A 696 -4.44 -17.08 -1.02
N GLU A 697 -4.08 -16.32 0.01
CA GLU A 697 -4.34 -14.90 0.16
C GLU A 697 -3.10 -14.22 0.73
N THR A 698 -2.53 -13.25 -0.01
CA THR A 698 -1.25 -12.61 0.33
C THR A 698 -1.26 -11.12 0.00
N GLY A 699 -0.38 -10.34 0.67
CA GLY A 699 -0.13 -8.95 0.29
C GLY A 699 0.97 -8.86 -0.76
N ILE A 700 0.75 -8.10 -1.82
CA ILE A 700 1.76 -7.89 -2.87
C ILE A 700 2.34 -6.47 -2.88
N SER A 701 1.58 -5.52 -2.41
CA SER A 701 2.01 -4.15 -2.18
C SER A 701 1.13 -3.49 -1.12
N ALA A 702 1.48 -2.28 -0.73
CA ALA A 702 0.64 -1.54 0.20
C ALA A 702 -0.74 -1.28 -0.40
N GLY A 703 -1.79 -1.71 0.30
CA GLY A 703 -3.17 -1.55 -0.13
C GLY A 703 -3.61 -2.48 -1.26
N VAL A 704 -2.80 -3.48 -1.66
CA VAL A 704 -3.16 -4.48 -2.67
C VAL A 704 -2.97 -5.89 -2.13
N ARG A 705 -4.02 -6.67 -2.20
CA ARG A 705 -4.06 -8.08 -1.81
C ARG A 705 -4.17 -8.96 -3.06
N ARG A 706 -3.66 -10.16 -2.96
CA ARG A 706 -3.71 -11.18 -4.01
C ARG A 706 -4.43 -12.42 -3.50
N ILE A 707 -5.40 -12.88 -4.26
CA ILE A 707 -6.02 -14.19 -4.10
C ILE A 707 -5.61 -15.07 -5.28
N GLU A 708 -5.26 -16.33 -4.97
CA GLU A 708 -5.18 -17.40 -5.95
C GLU A 708 -6.28 -18.42 -5.64
N ALA A 709 -7.00 -18.84 -6.67
CA ALA A 709 -8.08 -19.81 -6.55
C ALA A 709 -8.08 -20.80 -7.71
N LEU A 710 -8.71 -21.94 -7.48
CA LEU A 710 -8.83 -23.06 -8.42
C LEU A 710 -10.29 -23.32 -8.71
N THR A 711 -10.58 -23.72 -9.97
CA THR A 711 -11.88 -24.22 -10.41
C THR A 711 -11.69 -25.48 -11.27
N GLY A 712 -12.76 -26.12 -11.67
CA GLY A 712 -12.76 -27.22 -12.64
C GLY A 712 -11.81 -28.37 -12.30
N ASP A 713 -11.05 -28.82 -13.30
CA ASP A 713 -10.16 -29.98 -13.19
C ASP A 713 -8.99 -29.74 -12.23
N ALA A 714 -8.45 -28.50 -12.19
CA ALA A 714 -7.38 -28.11 -11.27
C ALA A 714 -7.82 -28.24 -9.81
N LEU A 715 -9.07 -27.86 -9.49
CA LEU A 715 -9.64 -28.04 -8.15
C LEU A 715 -9.82 -29.51 -7.78
N THR A 716 -10.28 -30.33 -8.73
CA THR A 716 -10.41 -31.78 -8.55
C THR A 716 -9.05 -32.40 -8.21
N ALA A 717 -8.04 -32.11 -9.03
CA ALA A 717 -6.67 -32.58 -8.82
C ALA A 717 -6.09 -32.14 -7.46
N TYR A 718 -6.37 -30.90 -7.05
CA TYR A 718 -5.95 -30.37 -5.73
C TYR A 718 -6.54 -31.18 -4.57
N TYR A 719 -7.84 -31.53 -4.62
CA TYR A 719 -8.45 -32.34 -3.58
C TYR A 719 -7.98 -33.80 -3.62
N GLU A 720 -7.79 -34.38 -4.80
CA GLU A 720 -7.24 -35.73 -4.96
C GLU A 720 -5.84 -35.83 -4.35
N ALA A 721 -4.95 -34.86 -4.65
CA ALA A 721 -3.61 -34.81 -4.08
C ALA A 721 -3.66 -34.70 -2.53
N ALA A 722 -4.51 -33.82 -1.99
CA ALA A 722 -4.66 -33.66 -0.55
C ALA A 722 -5.19 -34.95 0.12
N VAL A 723 -6.11 -35.66 -0.52
CA VAL A 723 -6.61 -36.95 -0.03
C VAL A 723 -5.50 -38.01 -0.07
N GLN A 724 -4.72 -38.07 -1.14
CA GLN A 724 -3.60 -38.99 -1.28
C GLN A 724 -2.54 -38.74 -0.20
N GLU A 725 -2.16 -37.49 0.04
CA GLU A 725 -1.22 -37.13 1.12
C GLU A 725 -1.69 -37.61 2.50
N LEU A 726 -3.00 -37.44 2.79
CA LEU A 726 -3.59 -37.93 4.04
C LEU A 726 -3.58 -39.47 4.13
N GLU A 727 -3.80 -40.18 3.02
CA GLU A 727 -3.71 -41.62 2.96
C GLU A 727 -2.29 -42.15 3.17
N GLU A 728 -1.32 -41.48 2.55
CA GLU A 728 0.12 -41.81 2.74
C GLU A 728 0.56 -41.59 4.19
N LEU A 729 0.15 -40.46 4.81
CA LEU A 729 0.41 -40.19 6.23
C LEU A 729 -0.26 -41.25 7.13
N ALA A 730 -1.50 -41.64 6.83
CA ALA A 730 -2.21 -42.66 7.58
C ALA A 730 -1.49 -44.04 7.48
N ALA A 731 -1.00 -44.40 6.28
CA ALA A 731 -0.24 -45.63 6.07
C ALA A 731 1.09 -45.60 6.87
N GLN A 732 1.85 -44.46 6.85
CA GLN A 732 3.08 -44.31 7.64
C GLN A 732 2.81 -44.48 9.15
N LEU A 733 1.71 -43.94 9.63
CA LEU A 733 1.31 -44.01 11.03
C LEU A 733 0.52 -45.31 11.39
N LYS A 734 0.39 -46.23 10.42
CA LYS A 734 -0.33 -47.52 10.55
C LYS A 734 -1.74 -47.34 11.10
N THR A 735 -2.48 -46.40 10.54
CA THR A 735 -3.87 -46.10 10.88
C THR A 735 -4.68 -45.83 9.60
N ASN A 736 -5.95 -45.53 9.69
CA ASN A 736 -6.78 -45.03 8.62
C ASN A 736 -6.97 -43.50 8.69
N ARG A 737 -7.43 -42.90 7.60
CA ARG A 737 -7.59 -41.44 7.49
C ARG A 737 -8.50 -40.86 8.59
N ALA A 738 -9.57 -41.55 8.94
CA ALA A 738 -10.54 -41.07 9.95
C ALA A 738 -9.94 -41.03 11.35
N GLU A 739 -9.03 -41.95 11.67
CA GLU A 739 -8.38 -42.06 12.97
C GLU A 739 -7.04 -41.34 13.07
N LEU A 740 -6.57 -40.71 11.96
CA LEU A 740 -5.31 -40.00 11.91
C LEU A 740 -5.13 -38.97 13.05
N PRO A 741 -6.10 -38.09 13.37
CA PRO A 741 -5.95 -37.15 14.46
C PRO A 741 -5.77 -37.82 15.82
N GLN A 742 -6.45 -38.93 16.04
CA GLN A 742 -6.34 -39.71 17.29
C GLN A 742 -4.98 -40.38 17.42
N ARG A 743 -4.46 -40.94 16.30
CA ARG A 743 -3.12 -41.56 16.26
C ARG A 743 -2.01 -40.55 16.50
N VAL A 744 -2.10 -39.35 15.93
CA VAL A 744 -1.14 -38.27 16.21
C VAL A 744 -1.19 -37.86 17.69
N ALA A 745 -2.38 -37.69 18.27
CA ALA A 745 -2.52 -37.37 19.69
C ALA A 745 -1.96 -38.48 20.60
N GLN A 746 -2.16 -39.75 20.22
CA GLN A 746 -1.59 -40.88 20.92
C GLN A 746 -0.08 -40.88 20.89
N LEU A 747 0.53 -40.68 19.71
CA LEU A 747 1.99 -40.58 19.54
C LEU A 747 2.62 -39.45 20.35
N GLN A 748 1.96 -38.30 20.40
CA GLN A 748 2.39 -37.19 21.25
C GLN A 748 2.37 -37.54 22.74
N ASN A 749 1.41 -38.31 23.19
CA ASN A 749 1.34 -38.80 24.57
C ASN A 749 2.40 -39.86 24.84
N GLU A 750 2.57 -40.85 23.94
CA GLU A 750 3.61 -41.85 24.02
C GLU A 750 5.02 -41.23 24.09
N LEU A 751 5.27 -40.17 23.30
CA LEU A 751 6.51 -39.44 23.35
C LEU A 751 6.73 -38.78 24.71
N ARG A 752 5.72 -38.08 25.26
CA ARG A 752 5.81 -37.43 26.58
C ARG A 752 6.04 -38.45 27.71
N GLU A 753 5.41 -39.61 27.63
CA GLU A 753 5.61 -40.69 28.60
C GLU A 753 7.00 -41.25 28.50
N SER A 754 7.51 -41.48 27.29
CA SER A 754 8.89 -41.93 27.04
C SER A 754 9.95 -40.92 27.53
N GLU A 755 9.72 -39.62 27.32
CA GLU A 755 10.59 -38.58 27.86
C GLU A 755 10.61 -38.60 29.40
N LYS A 756 9.48 -38.69 30.05
CA LYS A 756 9.41 -38.78 31.50
C LYS A 756 10.08 -40.05 32.06
N GLU A 757 9.89 -41.20 31.41
CA GLU A 757 10.55 -42.43 31.81
C GLU A 757 12.07 -42.36 31.60
N ASN A 758 12.51 -41.72 30.50
CA ASN A 758 13.94 -41.47 30.29
C ASN A 758 14.56 -40.57 31.37
N GLU A 759 13.85 -39.51 31.80
CA GLU A 759 14.26 -38.66 32.91
C GLU A 759 14.37 -39.44 34.20
N LYS A 760 13.35 -40.27 34.47
CA LYS A 760 13.31 -41.10 35.66
C LYS A 760 14.44 -42.12 35.69
N LEU A 761 14.68 -42.84 34.59
CA LEU A 761 15.77 -43.80 34.46
C LEU A 761 17.14 -43.13 34.58
N ARG A 762 17.34 -41.94 34.02
CA ARG A 762 18.55 -41.14 34.21
C ARG A 762 18.76 -40.77 35.69
N ALA A 763 17.68 -40.34 36.38
CA ALA A 763 17.74 -39.99 37.79
C ALA A 763 18.06 -41.26 38.67
N GLU A 764 17.51 -42.42 38.32
CA GLU A 764 17.82 -43.68 39.00
C GLU A 764 19.27 -44.13 38.77
N LEU A 765 19.78 -44.01 37.54
CA LEU A 765 21.19 -44.25 37.21
C LEU A 765 22.12 -43.33 38.01
N ALA A 766 21.80 -42.06 38.09
CA ALA A 766 22.54 -41.08 38.89
C ALA A 766 22.56 -41.45 40.40
N ARG A 767 21.40 -41.84 40.95
CA ARG A 767 21.30 -42.30 42.33
C ARG A 767 22.11 -43.57 42.61
N ASN A 768 22.08 -44.55 41.72
CA ASN A 768 22.85 -45.79 41.85
C ASN A 768 24.35 -45.52 41.77
N ALA A 769 24.78 -44.63 40.87
CA ALA A 769 26.18 -44.16 40.80
C ALA A 769 26.58 -43.43 42.09
N ALA A 770 25.67 -42.64 42.68
CA ALA A 770 25.93 -41.99 43.99
C ALA A 770 26.06 -42.98 45.17
N ALA A 771 25.30 -44.05 45.13
CA ALA A 771 25.35 -45.07 46.18
C ALA A 771 26.70 -45.83 46.16
N SER A 772 27.23 -46.16 44.97
CA SER A 772 28.53 -46.81 44.82
C SER A 772 29.73 -45.91 45.08
N ALA A 773 29.57 -44.61 44.87
CA ALA A 773 30.63 -43.60 45.08
C ALA A 773 30.93 -43.27 46.56
N GLY A 774 30.16 -43.82 47.51
CA GLY A 774 30.27 -43.50 48.93
C GLY A 774 31.42 -44.21 49.62
N GLU A 775 32.22 -45.05 48.95
CA GLU A 775 33.30 -45.86 49.54
C GLU A 775 34.64 -45.18 49.52
N ASP A 776 34.90 -44.12 48.75
CA ASP A 776 36.24 -43.48 48.58
C ASP A 776 36.27 -42.10 49.31
N ILE A 777 36.01 -42.07 50.59
CA ILE A 777 36.19 -40.89 51.44
C ILE A 777 37.56 -40.98 52.13
N CYS A 778 38.47 -40.07 51.90
CA CYS A 778 39.67 -39.89 52.62
C CYS A 778 39.64 -38.60 53.46
N GLU A 779 40.55 -38.57 54.46
CA GLU A 779 40.67 -37.36 55.33
C GLU A 779 42.03 -36.68 55.08
N VAL A 780 41.89 -35.36 54.73
CA VAL A 780 43.10 -34.55 54.48
C VAL A 780 43.10 -33.38 55.47
N LYS A 781 43.98 -33.34 56.35
CA LYS A 781 44.19 -32.38 57.47
C LYS A 781 42.91 -32.08 58.22
N GLY A 782 42.14 -33.13 58.49
CA GLY A 782 40.85 -33.01 59.22
C GLY A 782 39.65 -32.52 58.39
N VAL A 783 39.77 -32.56 57.08
CA VAL A 783 38.69 -32.31 56.13
C VAL A 783 38.38 -33.58 55.34
N LYS A 784 37.16 -34.04 55.32
CA LYS A 784 36.77 -35.19 54.52
C LYS A 784 36.70 -34.82 53.04
N LEU A 785 37.39 -35.56 52.21
CA LEU A 785 37.42 -35.44 50.76
C LEU A 785 36.78 -36.68 50.13
N LEU A 786 35.73 -36.51 49.36
CA LEU A 786 35.14 -37.56 48.52
C LEU A 786 35.56 -37.29 47.05
N THR A 787 36.17 -38.32 46.44
CA THR A 787 36.51 -38.27 45.01
C THR A 787 35.80 -39.42 44.28
N THR A 788 35.16 -39.14 43.13
CA THR A 788 34.47 -40.21 42.39
C THR A 788 34.49 -39.95 40.90
N ALA A 789 34.69 -41.00 40.10
CA ALA A 789 34.49 -41.00 38.67
C ALA A 789 33.17 -41.68 38.29
N LEU A 790 32.40 -41.02 37.48
CA LEU A 790 31.04 -41.47 37.04
C LEU A 790 31.02 -41.64 35.53
N ALA A 791 30.23 -42.56 35.04
CA ALA A 791 29.88 -42.62 33.62
C ALA A 791 29.15 -41.32 33.23
N LYS A 792 29.00 -41.04 31.92
CA LYS A 792 28.40 -39.84 31.36
C LYS A 792 27.16 -39.36 32.11
N ILE A 793 27.28 -38.24 32.77
CA ILE A 793 26.20 -37.52 33.46
C ILE A 793 26.30 -36.06 33.05
N GLU A 794 25.16 -35.46 32.74
CA GLU A 794 25.06 -34.04 32.40
C GLU A 794 25.43 -33.15 33.61
N MET A 795 25.98 -31.96 33.36
CA MET A 795 26.49 -31.08 34.41
C MET A 795 25.44 -30.70 35.47
N ASN A 796 24.19 -30.56 35.10
CA ASN A 796 23.09 -30.24 36.05
C ASN A 796 22.79 -31.43 36.98
N GLU A 797 22.80 -32.64 36.43
CA GLU A 797 22.60 -33.87 37.20
C GLU A 797 23.84 -34.09 38.10
N LEU A 798 25.07 -33.80 37.61
CA LEU A 798 26.30 -33.89 38.39
C LEU A 798 26.29 -32.92 39.58
N ARG A 799 25.72 -31.73 39.45
CA ARG A 799 25.51 -30.79 40.58
C ARG A 799 24.55 -31.32 41.65
N ASN A 800 23.40 -31.84 41.23
CA ASN A 800 22.41 -32.42 42.14
C ASN A 800 23.00 -33.60 42.90
N LEU A 801 23.81 -34.40 42.22
CA LEU A 801 24.56 -35.51 42.83
C LEU A 801 25.62 -35.01 43.78
N GLY A 802 26.32 -33.94 43.39
CA GLY A 802 27.34 -33.31 44.24
C GLY A 802 26.79 -32.81 45.57
N ASP A 803 25.63 -32.18 45.56
CA ASP A 803 24.96 -31.75 46.78
C ASP A 803 24.64 -32.91 47.71
N SER A 804 24.18 -34.04 47.17
CA SER A 804 23.88 -35.24 47.93
C SER A 804 25.15 -35.91 48.52
N LEU A 805 26.22 -35.92 47.73
CA LEU A 805 27.50 -36.51 48.15
C LEU A 805 28.26 -35.62 49.13
N LEU A 806 28.16 -34.30 48.99
CA LEU A 806 28.74 -33.36 49.93
C LEU A 806 28.21 -33.51 51.35
N GLN A 807 26.92 -33.88 51.51
CA GLN A 807 26.31 -34.17 52.81
C GLN A 807 27.02 -35.36 53.51
N LYS A 808 27.52 -36.36 52.74
CA LYS A 808 28.27 -37.51 53.28
C LYS A 808 29.65 -37.15 53.82
N THR A 809 30.15 -35.97 53.46
CA THR A 809 31.45 -35.49 53.91
C THR A 809 31.40 -34.63 55.17
N ASP A 810 30.27 -34.50 55.83
CA ASP A 810 30.08 -33.65 57.01
C ASP A 810 30.48 -32.20 56.77
N GLY A 811 30.24 -31.66 55.62
CA GLY A 811 30.66 -30.30 55.23
C GLY A 811 32.09 -30.20 54.70
N GLY A 812 32.68 -31.30 54.25
CA GLY A 812 34.02 -31.41 53.63
C GLY A 812 34.05 -30.99 52.15
N VAL A 813 34.76 -31.75 51.32
CA VAL A 813 34.95 -31.48 49.88
C VAL A 813 34.46 -32.69 49.06
N ALA A 814 33.76 -32.43 47.96
CA ALA A 814 33.41 -33.45 46.97
C ALA A 814 33.96 -33.05 45.59
N VAL A 815 34.73 -33.96 44.97
CA VAL A 815 35.26 -33.83 43.63
C VAL A 815 34.69 -34.93 42.76
N LEU A 816 33.87 -34.56 41.80
CA LEU A 816 33.18 -35.48 40.92
C LEU A 816 33.69 -35.32 39.49
N ALA A 817 33.97 -36.43 38.83
CA ALA A 817 34.29 -36.46 37.42
C ALA A 817 33.20 -37.24 36.68
N SER A 818 32.70 -36.74 35.61
CA SER A 818 31.84 -37.46 34.67
C SER A 818 32.52 -37.48 33.29
N ALA A 819 32.74 -38.65 32.74
CA ALA A 819 33.46 -38.82 31.47
C ALA A 819 32.70 -39.77 30.52
N ASP A 820 32.80 -39.47 29.24
CA ASP A 820 32.57 -40.39 28.13
C ASP A 820 33.83 -40.55 27.30
N GLU A 821 33.74 -41.18 26.12
CA GLU A 821 34.92 -41.40 25.25
C GLU A 821 35.56 -40.11 24.72
N ALA A 822 34.86 -38.96 24.72
CA ALA A 822 35.28 -37.72 24.09
C ALA A 822 35.38 -36.51 25.03
N GLN A 823 34.63 -36.51 26.13
CA GLN A 823 34.49 -35.35 27.02
C GLN A 823 34.53 -35.71 28.48
N VAL A 824 35.05 -34.81 29.29
CA VAL A 824 35.08 -34.90 30.76
C VAL A 824 34.46 -33.65 31.35
N ASN A 825 33.58 -33.85 32.33
CA ASN A 825 33.07 -32.80 33.21
C ASN A 825 33.63 -33.02 34.61
N LEU A 826 34.26 -32.02 35.21
CA LEU A 826 34.66 -31.99 36.60
C LEU A 826 33.78 -31.01 37.38
N LEU A 827 33.38 -31.42 38.57
CA LEU A 827 32.70 -30.59 39.54
C LEU A 827 33.41 -30.68 40.88
N VAL A 828 33.71 -29.55 41.47
CA VAL A 828 34.28 -29.44 42.85
C VAL A 828 33.26 -28.68 43.68
N MET A 829 32.86 -29.26 44.81
CA MET A 829 31.99 -28.64 45.78
C MET A 829 32.66 -28.63 47.14
N VAL A 830 32.63 -27.50 47.84
CA VAL A 830 33.23 -27.29 49.15
C VAL A 830 32.11 -26.91 50.14
N GLY A 831 32.01 -27.66 51.17
CA GLY A 831 31.08 -27.38 52.26
C GLY A 831 31.60 -26.30 53.23
N LYS A 832 30.70 -25.71 54.00
CA LYS A 832 31.06 -24.58 54.90
C LYS A 832 32.19 -24.90 55.88
N ALA A 833 32.19 -26.10 56.48
CA ALA A 833 33.20 -26.51 57.45
C ALA A 833 34.62 -26.63 56.82
N ALA A 834 34.68 -27.02 55.54
CA ALA A 834 35.92 -27.06 54.76
C ALA A 834 36.37 -25.65 54.28
N GLU A 835 35.39 -24.80 53.89
CA GLU A 835 35.66 -23.39 53.48
C GLU A 835 36.21 -22.56 54.62
N GLU A 836 35.67 -22.74 55.84
CA GLU A 836 36.20 -22.10 57.05
C GLU A 836 37.63 -22.52 57.40
N LYS A 837 38.09 -23.73 56.95
CA LYS A 837 39.46 -24.22 57.08
C LYS A 837 40.38 -23.85 55.92
N GLY A 838 39.90 -23.11 54.96
CA GLY A 838 40.70 -22.57 53.85
C GLY A 838 40.51 -23.24 52.51
N ALA A 839 39.68 -24.32 52.40
CA ALA A 839 39.39 -24.98 51.11
C ALA A 839 38.61 -24.11 50.16
N ASN A 840 38.96 -24.11 48.87
CA ASN A 840 38.36 -23.27 47.83
C ASN A 840 38.17 -24.04 46.52
N ALA A 841 36.90 -24.27 46.14
CA ALA A 841 36.58 -25.03 44.92
C ALA A 841 37.17 -24.41 43.63
N GLY A 842 37.24 -23.09 43.54
CA GLY A 842 37.82 -22.38 42.40
C GLY A 842 39.33 -22.54 42.25
N LYS A 843 40.09 -22.76 43.36
CA LYS A 843 41.50 -23.06 43.32
C LYS A 843 41.73 -24.55 43.03
N LEU A 844 41.01 -25.42 43.70
CA LEU A 844 41.07 -26.88 43.46
C LEU A 844 40.76 -27.22 42.01
N ILE A 845 39.70 -26.66 41.41
CA ILE A 845 39.38 -26.94 40.01
C ILE A 845 40.47 -26.47 39.03
N LYS A 846 41.14 -25.34 39.34
CA LYS A 846 42.27 -24.83 38.52
C LYS A 846 43.49 -25.73 38.60
N ALA A 847 43.73 -26.40 39.73
CA ALA A 847 44.86 -27.35 39.92
C ALA A 847 44.62 -28.67 39.16
N ILE A 848 43.36 -29.15 39.09
CA ILE A 848 43.03 -30.47 38.51
C ILE A 848 42.54 -30.42 37.06
N ALA A 849 41.95 -29.30 36.58
CA ALA A 849 41.37 -29.17 35.23
C ALA A 849 42.41 -29.35 34.09
N PRO A 850 43.68 -28.93 34.22
CA PRO A 850 44.67 -29.16 33.17
C PRO A 850 44.94 -30.67 32.89
N LEU A 851 44.76 -31.54 33.87
CA LEU A 851 44.97 -32.99 33.73
C LEU A 851 43.93 -33.64 32.80
N ILE A 852 42.74 -33.09 32.75
CA ILE A 852 41.68 -33.56 31.84
C ILE A 852 41.73 -32.84 30.48
N GLY A 853 42.80 -32.06 30.20
CA GLY A 853 42.92 -31.31 28.94
C GLY A 853 41.91 -30.20 28.81
N GLY A 854 41.56 -29.54 29.91
CA GLY A 854 40.56 -28.54 29.96
C GLY A 854 40.87 -27.35 30.87
N GLY A 855 39.90 -26.48 31.05
CA GLY A 855 39.95 -25.33 31.95
C GLY A 855 38.65 -25.16 32.69
N GLY A 856 38.68 -24.51 33.83
CA GLY A 856 37.51 -24.32 34.66
C GLY A 856 37.66 -23.19 35.67
N GLY A 857 36.61 -22.94 36.40
CA GLY A 857 36.55 -21.95 37.49
C GLY A 857 35.21 -21.94 38.17
N GLY A 858 35.09 -21.12 39.19
CA GLY A 858 33.88 -21.01 39.96
C GLY A 858 34.05 -20.15 41.20
N ARG A 859 33.09 -20.27 42.10
CA ARG A 859 33.05 -19.61 43.41
C ARG A 859 33.80 -20.49 44.45
N PRO A 860 34.13 -19.96 45.65
CA PRO A 860 34.81 -20.74 46.68
C PRO A 860 34.10 -22.04 47.08
N ASN A 861 32.75 -22.05 47.04
CA ASN A 861 31.90 -23.18 47.41
C ASN A 861 31.60 -24.14 46.26
N ILE A 862 31.72 -23.75 44.98
CA ILE A 862 31.41 -24.57 43.81
C ILE A 862 32.20 -24.11 42.60
N ALA A 863 32.86 -25.04 41.90
CA ALA A 863 33.56 -24.78 40.66
C ALA A 863 33.43 -25.97 39.70
N GLN A 864 33.50 -25.68 38.40
CA GLN A 864 33.39 -26.69 37.34
C GLN A 864 34.43 -26.51 36.26
N ALA A 865 34.76 -27.60 35.58
CA ALA A 865 35.64 -27.61 34.43
C ALA A 865 35.15 -28.60 33.37
N GLY A 866 35.43 -28.30 32.09
CA GLY A 866 35.24 -29.21 30.98
C GLY A 866 36.61 -29.56 30.34
N GLY A 867 36.79 -30.80 29.91
CA GLY A 867 38.02 -31.27 29.29
C GLY A 867 37.79 -32.27 28.15
N LYS A 868 38.82 -32.55 27.38
CA LYS A 868 38.81 -33.49 26.25
C LYS A 868 39.70 -34.72 26.44
N ASN A 869 40.24 -34.93 27.67
CA ASN A 869 41.13 -36.06 28.00
C ASN A 869 40.50 -36.96 29.07
N PRO A 870 39.67 -37.96 28.71
CA PRO A 870 39.10 -38.90 29.67
C PRO A 870 40.16 -39.74 30.45
N ALA A 871 41.31 -40.06 29.84
CA ALA A 871 42.41 -40.79 30.51
C ALA A 871 43.02 -40.00 31.69
N GLY A 872 42.83 -38.68 31.75
CA GLY A 872 43.31 -37.82 32.81
C GLY A 872 42.43 -37.75 34.05
N VAL A 873 41.26 -38.38 34.03
CA VAL A 873 40.27 -38.33 35.14
C VAL A 873 40.83 -38.88 36.44
N GLN A 874 41.44 -40.06 36.41
CA GLN A 874 42.02 -40.70 37.59
C GLN A 874 43.12 -39.82 38.22
N ALA A 875 44.04 -39.31 37.39
CA ALA A 875 45.08 -38.40 37.83
C ALA A 875 44.53 -37.07 38.40
N ALA A 876 43.42 -36.57 37.86
CA ALA A 876 42.76 -35.36 38.38
C ALA A 876 42.12 -35.59 39.76
N LEU A 877 41.51 -36.78 39.98
CA LEU A 877 40.90 -37.13 41.27
C LEU A 877 42.00 -37.38 42.36
N GLU A 878 43.13 -38.03 42.02
CA GLU A 878 44.25 -38.21 42.91
C GLU A 878 44.93 -36.88 43.26
N LYS A 879 45.16 -36.01 42.27
CA LYS A 879 45.73 -34.68 42.48
C LYS A 879 44.82 -33.76 43.32
N ALA A 880 43.52 -34.01 43.36
CA ALA A 880 42.61 -33.26 44.21
C ALA A 880 42.90 -33.33 45.69
N ALA A 881 43.40 -34.49 46.17
CA ALA A 881 43.80 -34.66 47.57
C ALA A 881 45.09 -33.86 47.89
N GLU A 882 46.09 -33.92 47.00
CA GLU A 882 47.34 -33.14 47.17
C GLU A 882 47.06 -31.63 47.11
N ALA A 883 46.19 -31.17 46.14
CA ALA A 883 45.80 -29.77 46.00
C ALA A 883 45.01 -29.26 47.22
N LEU A 884 44.19 -30.11 47.81
CA LEU A 884 43.47 -29.78 49.03
C LEU A 884 44.43 -29.68 50.22
N GLU A 885 45.40 -30.57 50.27
CA GLU A 885 46.44 -30.56 51.33
C GLU A 885 47.28 -29.25 51.31
N GLU A 886 47.62 -28.80 50.12
CA GLU A 886 48.35 -27.52 49.90
C GLU A 886 47.50 -26.32 50.30
N GLU A 887 46.19 -26.33 50.05
CA GLU A 887 45.28 -25.23 50.43
C GLU A 887 45.00 -25.13 51.94
N LEU A 888 44.96 -26.26 52.59
CA LEU A 888 44.74 -26.34 54.06
C LEU A 888 46.08 -26.16 54.89
N ALA A 889 47.14 -25.69 54.29
CA ALA A 889 48.40 -25.46 54.93
C ALA A 889 48.46 -24.30 55.89
#